data_4578cf8d2036e3df6f2c8d587c1e25ab
#
_entry.id   4578cf8d2036e3df6f2c8d587c1e25ab
#
_cell.length_a   1.000
_cell.length_b   1.000
_cell.length_c   1.000
_cell.angle_alpha   90.00
_cell.angle_beta   90.00
_cell.angle_gamma   90.00
#
_symmetry.space_group_name_H-M   'P 1'
#
loop_
_entity.id
_entity.type
_entity.pdbx_description
1 polymer ?
#
loop_
_entity_poly.entity_id
_entity_poly.type
_entity_poly.pdbx_seq_one_letter_code
_entity_poly.pdbx_strand_id
1 'polypeptide(L)'
;MAKRKEYKPMSDAEILVLVENNIKRSVGYYDSEISAERQKVTEYYNGTKPKAPEGKSKYVSMDVYDAVESMKAALLETFSAGSQVCKFAPQGPEDVRKAEVCTTYTDYVTFRQNDLMSVMNHVIHDGLTSRVGMAKVFWDERIDLVEEDYEDLIADELDMLLAQDGVALVNNKEDDFGFNSGTITVEQDRSQVAIEAVAPEEFLIEAQARSLDFTLINFCAQRTVKTLSDLREMGFDDELIDNIGDHEDVEHESSPEILARHEGAGGTVGFDSSGYQDQVRKVMVYEAYINLDKEGEGIAKLYRVLKAGNSLLACDAVDRIPFVSFAPIPVAHAFYGSNFGQKVIATQNARTVLTRSILDHAAVTNAPRYLVTKGGLTNPKELIDSRVGGLVNVTRPDAIMPMPQAPLNPFVFQTIKMLDEDKEDNTGVSRMSQGTNKDAVSKQNSAAMIEQLATMSQQRQKIIARHFANQFMKPLFSEVYQLCVENEDYEKIVEVAGDYVEINPSTFIEKRDIMVELRLGYGEQEKDAQKFLSLHQMFSQDPKLAPMYQAQNAYALMKDALKAQGIMNVEEYLTPPDQLPQQQPDPMQQMQVQMAQKQLELSERQTVIGEEKQKIDAKAKKAKFDLDNAKFEEGGVVKLNQQQLKEKQFEHKKQLDIAELQILKTTEDVRGIASP
;
A
#
# COMPACT_ATOMS: atom_id res chain seq x y z
N MET A 1 -30.04 -29.35 -36.36
CA MET A 1 -30.19 -28.88 -34.98
C MET A 1 -30.06 -30.09 -34.08
N ALA A 2 -28.96 -30.22 -33.34
CA ALA A 2 -28.80 -31.28 -32.36
C ALA A 2 -29.78 -31.00 -31.21
N LYS A 3 -30.54 -32.03 -30.80
CA LYS A 3 -31.42 -31.96 -29.63
C LYS A 3 -30.52 -31.58 -28.43
N ARG A 4 -30.75 -30.41 -27.81
CA ARG A 4 -30.18 -30.10 -26.50
C ARG A 4 -30.62 -31.22 -25.56
N LYS A 5 -29.65 -31.84 -24.86
CA LYS A 5 -29.95 -32.73 -23.75
C LYS A 5 -30.74 -31.91 -22.73
N GLU A 6 -31.91 -32.37 -22.35
CA GLU A 6 -32.64 -31.80 -21.21
C GLU A 6 -31.87 -32.22 -19.94
N TYR A 7 -31.28 -31.24 -19.27
CA TYR A 7 -30.69 -31.42 -17.97
C TYR A 7 -31.78 -31.21 -16.92
N LYS A 8 -31.73 -31.95 -15.83
CA LYS A 8 -32.69 -31.79 -14.74
C LYS A 8 -32.15 -30.74 -13.75
N PRO A 9 -33.02 -29.86 -13.19
CA PRO A 9 -32.63 -28.98 -12.10
C PRO A 9 -32.18 -29.82 -10.91
N MET A 10 -31.17 -29.33 -10.19
CA MET A 10 -30.63 -29.99 -9.01
C MET A 10 -31.52 -29.74 -7.80
N SER A 11 -31.73 -30.77 -6.98
CA SER A 11 -32.41 -30.66 -5.68
C SER A 11 -31.44 -30.17 -4.61
N ASP A 12 -31.95 -29.54 -3.54
CA ASP A 12 -31.15 -29.06 -2.41
C ASP A 12 -30.30 -30.17 -1.74
N ALA A 13 -30.85 -31.40 -1.69
CA ALA A 13 -30.12 -32.57 -1.20
C ALA A 13 -28.93 -32.93 -2.10
N GLU A 14 -29.07 -32.82 -3.42
CA GLU A 14 -27.95 -33.06 -4.35
C GLU A 14 -26.88 -31.99 -4.26
N ILE A 15 -27.27 -30.71 -4.05
CA ILE A 15 -26.36 -29.58 -3.83
C ILE A 15 -25.58 -29.80 -2.53
N LEU A 16 -26.24 -30.15 -1.43
CA LEU A 16 -25.57 -30.45 -0.15
C LEU A 16 -24.53 -31.56 -0.29
N VAL A 17 -24.87 -32.70 -0.92
CA VAL A 17 -23.93 -33.79 -1.13
C VAL A 17 -22.73 -33.36 -1.97
N LEU A 18 -22.96 -32.54 -3.00
CA LEU A 18 -21.89 -32.05 -3.86
C LEU A 18 -20.97 -31.08 -3.12
N VAL A 19 -21.51 -30.14 -2.35
CA VAL A 19 -20.75 -29.21 -1.52
C VAL A 19 -19.97 -29.96 -0.44
N GLU A 20 -20.60 -30.92 0.26
CA GLU A 20 -19.95 -31.73 1.30
C GLU A 20 -18.78 -32.55 0.75
N ASN A 21 -18.93 -33.13 -0.44
CA ASN A 21 -17.84 -33.85 -1.10
C ASN A 21 -16.66 -32.92 -1.46
N ASN A 22 -16.93 -31.70 -1.88
CA ASN A 22 -15.88 -30.72 -2.17
C ASN A 22 -15.22 -30.22 -0.88
N ILE A 23 -15.97 -29.94 0.17
CA ILE A 23 -15.45 -29.61 1.51
C ILE A 23 -14.52 -30.71 2.02
N LYS A 24 -14.97 -31.99 2.01
CA LYS A 24 -14.17 -33.14 2.46
C LYS A 24 -12.86 -33.28 1.67
N ARG A 25 -12.89 -33.07 0.37
CA ARG A 25 -11.67 -33.10 -0.48
C ARG A 25 -10.75 -31.93 -0.14
N SER A 26 -11.29 -30.76 0.07
CA SER A 26 -10.52 -29.55 0.43
C SER A 26 -9.96 -29.64 1.84
N VAL A 27 -10.74 -30.10 2.82
CA VAL A 27 -10.29 -30.31 4.21
C VAL A 27 -9.16 -31.34 4.26
N GLY A 28 -9.31 -32.48 3.57
CA GLY A 28 -8.28 -33.52 3.53
C GLY A 28 -6.97 -33.03 2.91
N TYR A 29 -7.03 -32.27 1.83
CA TYR A 29 -5.86 -31.67 1.21
C TYR A 29 -5.21 -30.65 2.15
N TYR A 30 -6.00 -29.77 2.73
CA TYR A 30 -5.55 -28.73 3.66
C TYR A 30 -4.86 -29.32 4.88
N ASP A 31 -5.50 -30.25 5.60
CA ASP A 31 -4.99 -30.83 6.84
C ASP A 31 -3.75 -31.71 6.61
N SER A 32 -3.70 -32.44 5.50
CA SER A 32 -2.59 -33.38 5.25
C SER A 32 -1.31 -32.71 4.77
N GLU A 33 -1.40 -31.64 3.96
CA GLU A 33 -0.23 -31.12 3.28
C GLU A 33 0.24 -29.74 3.79
N ILE A 34 -0.66 -28.92 4.33
CA ILE A 34 -0.38 -27.51 4.64
C ILE A 34 -0.40 -27.23 6.15
N SER A 35 -1.35 -27.81 6.88
CA SER A 35 -1.56 -27.50 8.30
C SER A 35 -0.32 -27.79 9.16
N ALA A 36 0.31 -28.96 8.97
CA ALA A 36 1.52 -29.33 9.72
C ALA A 36 2.70 -28.35 9.47
N GLU A 37 2.82 -27.80 8.27
CA GLU A 37 3.85 -26.81 7.98
C GLU A 37 3.54 -25.48 8.64
N ARG A 38 2.30 -25.03 8.60
CA ARG A 38 1.85 -23.80 9.27
C ARG A 38 2.07 -23.86 10.77
N GLN A 39 1.62 -24.95 11.41
CA GLN A 39 1.88 -25.21 12.83
C GLN A 39 3.37 -25.10 13.14
N LYS A 40 4.20 -25.79 12.37
CA LYS A 40 5.65 -25.76 12.55
C LYS A 40 6.22 -24.35 12.46
N VAL A 41 5.85 -23.57 11.45
CA VAL A 41 6.35 -22.19 11.28
C VAL A 41 5.91 -21.30 12.44
N THR A 42 4.65 -21.42 12.87
CA THR A 42 4.10 -20.66 14.01
C THR A 42 4.84 -21.00 15.31
N GLU A 43 5.13 -22.28 15.59
CA GLU A 43 5.92 -22.69 16.76
C GLU A 43 7.35 -22.12 16.75
N TYR A 44 8.00 -22.05 15.56
CA TYR A 44 9.33 -21.44 15.43
C TYR A 44 9.27 -19.92 15.52
N TYR A 45 8.23 -19.29 15.00
CA TYR A 45 7.97 -17.86 15.14
C TYR A 45 7.77 -17.47 16.61
N ASN A 46 6.98 -18.24 17.36
CA ASN A 46 6.73 -18.05 18.79
C ASN A 46 7.95 -18.43 19.67
N GLY A 47 9.01 -19.02 19.12
CA GLY A 47 10.19 -19.43 19.86
C GLY A 47 9.98 -20.65 20.78
N THR A 48 8.89 -21.42 20.60
CA THR A 48 8.62 -22.65 21.37
C THR A 48 9.49 -23.81 20.89
N LYS A 49 10.04 -23.72 19.67
CA LYS A 49 10.94 -24.71 19.08
C LYS A 49 12.27 -24.10 18.63
N PRO A 50 13.34 -24.89 18.63
CA PRO A 50 13.44 -26.30 19.05
C PRO A 50 13.46 -26.45 20.57
N LYS A 51 12.77 -27.46 21.08
CA LYS A 51 12.76 -27.79 22.52
C LYS A 51 14.18 -28.10 23.01
N ALA A 52 14.49 -27.67 24.23
CA ALA A 52 15.78 -27.98 24.86
C ALA A 52 15.73 -29.32 25.61
N PRO A 53 16.80 -30.15 25.54
CA PRO A 53 16.93 -31.29 26.43
C PRO A 53 17.05 -30.84 27.89
N GLU A 54 16.60 -31.69 28.82
CA GLU A 54 16.74 -31.42 30.25
C GLU A 54 18.22 -31.21 30.64
N GLY A 55 18.44 -30.27 31.55
CA GLY A 55 19.80 -29.94 32.04
C GLY A 55 20.67 -29.16 31.09
N LYS A 56 20.14 -28.68 29.97
CA LYS A 56 20.82 -27.80 29.01
C LYS A 56 20.18 -26.42 28.89
N SER A 57 20.90 -25.49 28.28
CA SER A 57 20.41 -24.14 28.01
C SER A 57 19.07 -24.18 27.25
N LYS A 58 18.10 -23.39 27.70
CA LYS A 58 16.77 -23.25 27.08
C LYS A 58 16.73 -22.18 26.02
N TYR A 59 17.86 -21.51 25.70
CA TYR A 59 17.91 -20.46 24.69
C TYR A 59 17.34 -20.93 23.35
N VAL A 60 16.53 -20.09 22.72
CA VAL A 60 16.04 -20.27 21.35
C VAL A 60 16.34 -19.00 20.57
N SER A 61 16.94 -19.13 19.42
CA SER A 61 17.12 -17.99 18.49
C SER A 61 15.80 -17.65 17.84
N MET A 62 15.50 -16.35 17.66
CA MET A 62 14.23 -15.85 17.13
C MET A 62 14.38 -15.41 15.67
N ASP A 63 15.13 -16.16 14.86
CA ASP A 63 15.46 -15.77 13.49
C ASP A 63 14.24 -15.72 12.56
N VAL A 64 13.27 -16.61 12.76
CA VAL A 64 12.00 -16.60 12.00
C VAL A 64 11.18 -15.37 12.35
N TYR A 65 11.04 -15.06 13.63
CA TYR A 65 10.37 -13.86 14.12
C TYR A 65 10.99 -12.59 13.53
N ASP A 66 12.31 -12.44 13.67
CA ASP A 66 13.05 -11.27 13.17
C ASP A 66 12.86 -11.07 11.66
N ALA A 67 12.90 -12.16 10.88
CA ALA A 67 12.76 -12.09 9.43
C ALA A 67 11.33 -11.73 9.00
N VAL A 68 10.32 -12.34 9.64
CA VAL A 68 8.90 -12.09 9.35
C VAL A 68 8.52 -10.67 9.74
N GLU A 69 8.85 -10.23 10.98
CA GLU A 69 8.50 -8.89 11.44
C GLU A 69 9.20 -7.78 10.64
N SER A 70 10.47 -7.99 10.29
CA SER A 70 11.19 -7.03 9.45
C SER A 70 10.60 -6.90 8.05
N MET A 71 10.20 -8.02 7.43
CA MET A 71 9.56 -8.02 6.12
C MET A 71 8.17 -7.38 6.20
N LYS A 72 7.40 -7.72 7.24
CA LYS A 72 6.07 -7.15 7.50
C LYS A 72 6.14 -5.64 7.69
N ALA A 73 7.07 -5.15 8.51
CA ALA A 73 7.26 -3.72 8.74
C ALA A 73 7.61 -2.98 7.44
N ALA A 74 8.53 -3.52 6.62
CA ALA A 74 8.90 -2.93 5.35
C ALA A 74 7.73 -2.88 4.34
N LEU A 75 6.88 -3.90 4.31
CA LEU A 75 5.69 -3.92 3.46
C LEU A 75 4.65 -2.92 3.94
N LEU A 76 4.33 -2.91 5.24
CA LEU A 76 3.38 -1.95 5.81
C LEU A 76 3.84 -0.51 5.59
N GLU A 77 5.13 -0.20 5.81
CA GLU A 77 5.69 1.13 5.54
C GLU A 77 5.50 1.55 4.08
N THR A 78 5.70 0.61 3.14
CA THR A 78 5.53 0.88 1.71
C THR A 78 4.12 1.35 1.35
N PHE A 79 3.10 0.79 2.00
CA PHE A 79 1.69 1.10 1.72
C PHE A 79 1.09 2.15 2.67
N SER A 80 1.73 2.46 3.80
CA SER A 80 1.29 3.51 4.72
C SER A 80 1.90 4.88 4.44
N ALA A 81 3.02 4.95 3.71
CA ALA A 81 3.76 6.18 3.47
C ALA A 81 3.10 7.17 2.49
N GLY A 82 2.03 6.78 1.80
CA GLY A 82 1.33 7.61 0.82
C GLY A 82 -0.02 8.12 1.31
N SER A 83 -0.43 9.29 0.80
CA SER A 83 -1.79 9.81 1.04
C SER A 83 -2.86 9.05 0.28
N GLN A 84 -2.49 8.37 -0.80
CA GLN A 84 -3.36 7.56 -1.65
C GLN A 84 -2.55 6.38 -2.16
N VAL A 85 -2.98 5.18 -1.81
CA VAL A 85 -2.29 3.92 -2.19
C VAL A 85 -2.72 3.46 -3.58
N CYS A 86 -4.01 3.55 -3.87
CA CYS A 86 -4.59 3.19 -5.15
C CYS A 86 -5.19 4.41 -5.81
N LYS A 87 -5.07 4.51 -7.14
CA LYS A 87 -5.69 5.57 -7.94
C LYS A 87 -6.48 4.98 -9.08
N PHE A 88 -7.69 5.47 -9.27
CA PHE A 88 -8.49 5.12 -10.43
C PHE A 88 -8.03 5.90 -11.66
N ALA A 89 -7.80 5.18 -12.77
CA ALA A 89 -7.41 5.80 -14.02
C ALA A 89 -8.61 6.47 -14.70
N PRO A 90 -8.50 7.72 -15.15
CA PRO A 90 -9.54 8.35 -15.94
C PRO A 90 -9.64 7.68 -17.31
N GLN A 91 -10.87 7.47 -17.80
CA GLN A 91 -11.10 6.90 -19.13
C GLN A 91 -11.05 7.97 -20.26
N GLY A 92 -11.11 9.25 -19.89
CA GLY A 92 -11.02 10.37 -20.81
C GLY A 92 -10.70 11.68 -20.10
N PRO A 93 -10.43 12.78 -20.86
CA PRO A 93 -10.09 14.07 -20.28
C PRO A 93 -11.20 14.67 -19.39
N GLU A 94 -12.46 14.34 -19.69
CA GLU A 94 -13.64 14.82 -18.94
C GLU A 94 -13.86 14.06 -17.63
N ASP A 95 -13.21 12.89 -17.50
CA ASP A 95 -13.41 11.96 -16.39
C ASP A 95 -12.36 12.11 -15.27
N VAL A 96 -11.36 12.97 -15.43
CA VAL A 96 -10.25 13.12 -14.48
C VAL A 96 -10.76 13.46 -13.07
N ARG A 97 -11.67 14.44 -12.95
CA ARG A 97 -12.24 14.84 -11.66
C ARG A 97 -13.07 13.73 -11.02
N LYS A 98 -13.84 12.99 -11.83
CA LYS A 98 -14.62 11.85 -11.32
C LYS A 98 -13.72 10.72 -10.82
N ALA A 99 -12.61 10.43 -11.52
CA ALA A 99 -11.63 9.45 -11.08
C ALA A 99 -10.94 9.85 -9.76
N GLU A 100 -10.66 11.14 -9.55
CA GLU A 100 -10.14 11.64 -8.26
C GLU A 100 -11.16 11.48 -7.13
N VAL A 101 -12.43 11.81 -7.40
CA VAL A 101 -13.53 11.64 -6.43
C VAL A 101 -13.69 10.16 -6.07
N CYS A 102 -13.74 9.25 -7.07
CA CYS A 102 -13.79 7.82 -6.84
C CYS A 102 -12.62 7.31 -6.02
N THR A 103 -11.40 7.81 -6.30
CA THR A 103 -10.18 7.45 -5.56
C THR A 103 -10.31 7.84 -4.09
N THR A 104 -10.69 9.09 -3.82
CA THR A 104 -10.79 9.59 -2.45
C THR A 104 -11.93 8.91 -1.67
N TYR A 105 -13.04 8.63 -2.35
CA TYR A 105 -14.16 7.91 -1.74
C TYR A 105 -13.78 6.48 -1.37
N THR A 106 -13.18 5.74 -2.29
CA THR A 106 -12.74 4.37 -2.02
C THR A 106 -11.65 4.32 -0.94
N ASP A 107 -10.73 5.29 -0.91
CA ASP A 107 -9.76 5.43 0.18
C ASP A 107 -10.45 5.69 1.54
N TYR A 108 -11.50 6.52 1.56
CA TYR A 108 -12.31 6.76 2.76
C TYR A 108 -12.95 5.47 3.27
N VAL A 109 -13.62 4.72 2.39
CA VAL A 109 -14.29 3.45 2.73
C VAL A 109 -13.27 2.42 3.24
N THR A 110 -12.11 2.31 2.59
CA THR A 110 -11.12 1.30 2.94
C THR A 110 -10.33 1.62 4.20
N PHE A 111 -9.87 2.85 4.39
CA PHE A 111 -8.97 3.22 5.49
C PHE A 111 -9.65 3.85 6.70
N ARG A 112 -10.81 4.52 6.53
CA ARG A 112 -11.49 5.18 7.63
C ARG A 112 -12.71 4.40 8.14
N GLN A 113 -13.51 3.82 7.26
CA GLN A 113 -14.62 2.97 7.66
C GLN A 113 -14.14 1.57 8.07
N ASN A 114 -13.19 1.02 7.31
CA ASN A 114 -12.68 -0.34 7.50
C ASN A 114 -11.20 -0.29 7.86
N ASP A 115 -10.71 -0.28 8.99
CA ASP A 115 -9.30 -0.28 9.37
C ASP A 115 -8.43 -1.22 8.48
N LEU A 116 -8.24 -0.84 7.20
CA LEU A 116 -7.47 -1.63 6.23
C LEU A 116 -6.04 -1.89 6.69
N MET A 117 -5.47 -1.00 7.52
CA MET A 117 -4.12 -1.20 8.06
C MET A 117 -4.02 -2.44 8.94
N SER A 118 -5.03 -2.69 9.79
CA SER A 118 -5.12 -3.89 10.61
C SER A 118 -5.28 -5.14 9.74
N VAL A 119 -6.17 -5.08 8.74
CA VAL A 119 -6.38 -6.17 7.78
C VAL A 119 -5.09 -6.49 7.02
N MET A 120 -4.39 -5.48 6.51
CA MET A 120 -3.10 -5.67 5.83
C MET A 120 -2.05 -6.31 6.74
N ASN A 121 -1.98 -5.89 8.01
CA ASN A 121 -1.06 -6.48 8.99
C ASN A 121 -1.30 -7.97 9.16
N HIS A 122 -2.57 -8.42 9.26
CA HIS A 122 -2.94 -9.82 9.35
C HIS A 122 -2.65 -10.58 8.05
N VAL A 123 -3.07 -10.06 6.91
CA VAL A 123 -2.88 -10.69 5.59
C VAL A 123 -1.40 -10.86 5.24
N ILE A 124 -0.57 -9.85 5.51
CA ILE A 124 0.88 -9.93 5.29
C ILE A 124 1.52 -10.95 6.24
N HIS A 125 1.12 -10.93 7.52
CA HIS A 125 1.62 -11.90 8.49
C HIS A 125 1.30 -13.34 8.06
N ASP A 126 0.04 -13.60 7.72
CA ASP A 126 -0.40 -14.93 7.29
C ASP A 126 0.24 -15.35 5.97
N GLY A 127 0.40 -14.42 5.03
CA GLY A 127 1.15 -14.69 3.80
C GLY A 127 2.57 -15.15 4.06
N LEU A 128 3.28 -14.52 4.99
CA LEU A 128 4.66 -14.83 5.34
C LEU A 128 4.82 -16.13 6.15
N THR A 129 3.86 -16.45 7.02
CA THR A 129 3.90 -17.62 7.91
C THR A 129 3.12 -18.82 7.37
N SER A 130 2.04 -18.57 6.62
CA SER A 130 1.08 -19.59 6.21
C SER A 130 0.95 -19.76 4.69
N ARG A 131 1.90 -19.26 3.90
CA ARG A 131 2.00 -19.31 2.43
C ARG A 131 1.07 -18.36 1.69
N VAL A 132 -0.15 -18.11 2.19
CA VAL A 132 -1.16 -17.22 1.62
C VAL A 132 -1.86 -16.49 2.75
N GLY A 133 -2.00 -15.19 2.62
CA GLY A 133 -2.89 -14.37 3.44
C GLY A 133 -4.12 -14.00 2.62
N MET A 134 -5.27 -13.88 3.27
CA MET A 134 -6.55 -13.63 2.61
C MET A 134 -7.40 -12.61 3.34
N ALA A 135 -8.24 -11.93 2.58
CA ALA A 135 -9.30 -11.09 3.10
C ALA A 135 -10.61 -11.36 2.34
N LYS A 136 -11.71 -11.13 3.02
CA LYS A 136 -13.06 -11.15 2.47
C LYS A 136 -13.56 -9.71 2.38
N VAL A 137 -14.17 -9.35 1.26
CA VAL A 137 -14.78 -8.04 1.01
C VAL A 137 -16.24 -8.29 0.69
N PHE A 138 -17.14 -7.79 1.52
CA PHE A 138 -18.58 -8.06 1.35
C PHE A 138 -19.40 -6.86 1.78
N TRP A 139 -20.67 -6.85 1.42
CA TRP A 139 -21.64 -5.89 1.90
C TRP A 139 -22.21 -6.40 3.22
N ASP A 140 -22.04 -5.62 4.29
CA ASP A 140 -22.60 -5.91 5.61
C ASP A 140 -23.92 -5.16 5.73
N GLU A 141 -25.02 -5.91 5.64
CA GLU A 141 -26.37 -5.37 5.84
C GLU A 141 -26.64 -5.24 7.33
N ARG A 142 -26.71 -4.00 7.78
CA ARG A 142 -26.93 -3.71 9.19
C ARG A 142 -28.03 -2.66 9.37
N ILE A 143 -29.15 -3.07 9.92
CA ILE A 143 -30.27 -2.22 10.29
C ILE A 143 -30.27 -2.10 11.82
N ASP A 144 -29.90 -0.94 12.33
CA ASP A 144 -29.96 -0.66 13.77
C ASP A 144 -31.35 -0.04 14.08
N LEU A 145 -32.02 -0.59 15.11
CA LEU A 145 -33.24 -0.03 15.65
C LEU A 145 -32.89 1.01 16.71
N VAL A 146 -33.11 2.27 16.43
CA VAL A 146 -32.84 3.38 17.36
C VAL A 146 -34.13 3.84 17.97
N GLU A 147 -34.20 3.85 19.30
CA GLU A 147 -35.33 4.41 20.01
C GLU A 147 -35.18 5.94 20.10
N GLU A 148 -36.18 6.66 19.60
CA GLU A 148 -36.28 8.12 19.68
C GLU A 148 -37.54 8.53 20.45
N ASP A 149 -37.38 9.46 21.40
CA ASP A 149 -38.48 10.00 22.15
C ASP A 149 -39.08 11.19 21.42
N TYR A 150 -40.42 11.25 21.35
CA TYR A 150 -41.13 12.38 20.81
C TYR A 150 -42.04 12.97 21.87
N GLU A 151 -42.23 14.29 21.86
CA GLU A 151 -43.04 15.03 22.81
C GLU A 151 -44.00 15.97 22.07
N ASP A 152 -45.20 16.11 22.61
CA ASP A 152 -46.22 17.10 22.20
C ASP A 152 -46.66 17.09 20.72
N LEU A 153 -46.72 15.89 20.08
CA LEU A 153 -47.19 15.73 18.70
C LEU A 153 -48.73 15.65 18.61
N ILE A 154 -49.32 16.32 17.62
CA ILE A 154 -50.74 16.17 17.29
C ILE A 154 -50.94 14.81 16.58
N ALA A 155 -52.14 14.22 16.66
CA ALA A 155 -52.46 12.92 16.08
C ALA A 155 -52.10 12.82 14.58
N ASP A 156 -52.38 13.87 13.81
CA ASP A 156 -52.06 13.94 12.38
C ASP A 156 -50.53 13.96 12.12
N GLU A 157 -49.74 14.59 13.01
CA GLU A 157 -48.26 14.62 12.92
C GLU A 157 -47.66 13.27 13.31
N LEU A 158 -48.23 12.61 14.31
CA LEU A 158 -47.81 11.25 14.70
C LEU A 158 -48.12 10.25 13.57
N ASP A 159 -49.31 10.37 12.95
CA ASP A 159 -49.65 9.51 11.80
C ASP A 159 -48.71 9.75 10.60
N MET A 160 -48.30 10.99 10.36
CA MET A 160 -47.29 11.30 9.33
C MET A 160 -45.91 10.75 9.68
N LEU A 161 -45.54 10.75 10.96
CA LEU A 161 -44.27 10.18 11.43
C LEU A 161 -44.27 8.65 11.28
N LEU A 162 -45.37 8.00 11.65
CA LEU A 162 -45.55 6.55 11.54
C LEU A 162 -45.77 6.07 10.08
N ALA A 163 -46.09 6.97 9.17
CA ALA A 163 -46.18 6.68 7.74
C ALA A 163 -44.79 6.67 7.03
N GLN A 164 -43.74 7.07 7.72
CA GLN A 164 -42.38 6.95 7.20
C GLN A 164 -41.93 5.47 7.25
N ASP A 165 -41.26 5.03 6.21
CA ASP A 165 -40.73 3.66 6.14
C ASP A 165 -39.71 3.44 7.28
N GLY A 166 -39.84 2.32 7.98
CA GLY A 166 -38.91 1.95 9.06
C GLY A 166 -39.21 2.60 10.43
N VAL A 167 -40.34 3.30 10.61
CA VAL A 167 -40.74 3.85 11.89
C VAL A 167 -41.82 2.99 12.53
N ALA A 168 -41.59 2.49 13.75
CA ALA A 168 -42.53 1.72 14.52
C ALA A 168 -42.80 2.36 15.88
N LEU A 169 -44.07 2.31 16.33
CA LEU A 169 -44.46 2.85 17.61
C LEU A 169 -44.15 1.85 18.73
N VAL A 170 -43.37 2.25 19.72
CA VAL A 170 -43.06 1.45 20.91
C VAL A 170 -44.03 1.78 22.05
N ASN A 171 -44.22 3.08 22.34
CA ASN A 171 -45.07 3.55 23.43
C ASN A 171 -45.68 4.89 23.05
N ASN A 172 -46.95 5.08 23.39
CA ASN A 172 -47.63 6.36 23.21
C ASN A 172 -48.47 6.69 24.45
N LYS A 173 -48.42 7.92 24.90
CA LYS A 173 -49.28 8.50 25.94
C LYS A 173 -49.91 9.75 25.38
N GLU A 174 -51.26 9.76 25.37
CA GLU A 174 -52.04 10.94 25.01
C GLU A 174 -52.33 11.75 26.28
N ASP A 175 -52.10 13.07 26.26
CA ASP A 175 -52.40 13.99 27.34
C ASP A 175 -53.85 14.46 27.24
N ASP A 176 -54.41 15.02 28.33
CA ASP A 176 -55.79 15.53 28.41
C ASP A 176 -56.11 16.61 27.35
N PHE A 177 -55.10 17.15 26.69
CA PHE A 177 -55.22 18.16 25.60
C PHE A 177 -55.14 17.58 24.20
N GLY A 178 -54.97 16.24 24.04
CA GLY A 178 -54.87 15.58 22.73
C GLY A 178 -53.48 15.60 22.11
N PHE A 179 -52.43 15.87 22.90
CA PHE A 179 -51.04 15.74 22.46
C PHE A 179 -50.51 14.35 22.81
N ASN A 180 -49.75 13.79 21.87
CA ASN A 180 -49.13 12.50 22.01
C ASN A 180 -47.64 12.66 22.35
N SER A 181 -47.19 11.91 23.35
CA SER A 181 -45.77 11.84 23.73
C SER A 181 -45.42 10.38 23.99
N GLY A 182 -44.27 9.94 23.50
CA GLY A 182 -43.87 8.55 23.63
C GLY A 182 -42.52 8.26 22.98
N THR A 183 -42.33 6.99 22.68
CA THR A 183 -41.10 6.50 22.06
C THR A 183 -41.45 5.78 20.76
N ILE A 184 -40.70 6.07 19.71
CA ILE A 184 -40.74 5.38 18.42
C ILE A 184 -39.42 4.66 18.21
N THR A 185 -39.46 3.58 17.45
CA THR A 185 -38.24 2.94 16.92
C THR A 185 -38.07 3.32 15.47
N VAL A 186 -36.93 3.85 15.14
CA VAL A 186 -36.55 4.23 13.78
C VAL A 186 -35.47 3.24 13.28
N GLU A 187 -35.73 2.61 12.14
CA GLU A 187 -34.74 1.79 11.46
C GLU A 187 -33.71 2.71 10.81
N GLN A 188 -32.47 2.63 11.30
CA GLN A 188 -31.32 3.30 10.67
C GLN A 188 -30.52 2.28 9.88
N ASP A 189 -30.52 2.43 8.58
CA ASP A 189 -29.64 1.66 7.70
C ASP A 189 -28.18 2.10 7.90
N ARG A 190 -27.38 1.21 8.50
CA ARG A 190 -25.93 1.36 8.68
C ARG A 190 -25.14 0.38 7.84
N SER A 191 -25.77 -0.16 6.82
CA SER A 191 -25.12 -1.08 5.90
C SER A 191 -23.91 -0.41 5.26
N GLN A 192 -22.82 -1.16 5.17
CA GLN A 192 -21.56 -0.67 4.64
C GLN A 192 -20.72 -1.80 4.04
N VAL A 193 -19.74 -1.43 3.24
CA VAL A 193 -18.71 -2.38 2.81
C VAL A 193 -17.90 -2.82 4.02
N ALA A 194 -17.76 -4.12 4.25
CA ALA A 194 -16.92 -4.71 5.28
C ALA A 194 -15.71 -5.42 4.66
N ILE A 195 -14.55 -5.25 5.29
CA ILE A 195 -13.28 -5.89 4.90
C ILE A 195 -12.74 -6.64 6.11
N GLU A 196 -12.66 -7.95 6.02
CA GLU A 196 -12.19 -8.81 7.10
C GLU A 196 -11.01 -9.68 6.66
N ALA A 197 -10.00 -9.80 7.52
CA ALA A 197 -8.93 -10.77 7.30
C ALA A 197 -9.46 -12.18 7.63
N VAL A 198 -9.25 -13.11 6.69
CA VAL A 198 -9.66 -14.51 6.85
C VAL A 198 -8.48 -15.33 7.32
N ALA A 199 -8.65 -16.04 8.46
CA ALA A 199 -7.61 -16.91 8.97
C ALA A 199 -7.32 -18.04 7.96
N PRO A 200 -6.04 -18.38 7.69
CA PRO A 200 -5.70 -19.38 6.68
C PRO A 200 -6.28 -20.78 6.97
N GLU A 201 -6.53 -21.11 8.22
CA GLU A 201 -7.18 -22.34 8.64
C GLU A 201 -8.70 -22.38 8.40
N GLU A 202 -9.33 -21.23 8.25
CA GLU A 202 -10.76 -21.12 7.97
C GLU A 202 -11.07 -21.26 6.49
N PHE A 203 -10.08 -21.06 5.63
CA PHE A 203 -10.28 -21.05 4.18
C PHE A 203 -9.98 -22.41 3.56
N LEU A 204 -10.92 -22.90 2.77
CA LEU A 204 -10.86 -24.13 2.02
C LEU A 204 -10.88 -23.84 0.52
N ILE A 205 -10.06 -24.57 -0.22
CA ILE A 205 -9.99 -24.42 -1.68
C ILE A 205 -9.82 -25.80 -2.33
N GLU A 206 -10.26 -25.94 -3.57
CA GLU A 206 -10.04 -27.17 -4.33
C GLU A 206 -8.54 -27.49 -4.47
N ALA A 207 -8.18 -28.77 -4.32
CA ALA A 207 -6.78 -29.22 -4.39
C ALA A 207 -6.09 -28.93 -5.73
N GLN A 208 -6.86 -28.70 -6.78
CA GLN A 208 -6.37 -28.45 -8.14
C GLN A 208 -6.29 -26.96 -8.49
N ALA A 209 -6.55 -26.05 -7.56
CA ALA A 209 -6.45 -24.61 -7.80
C ALA A 209 -5.04 -24.22 -8.28
N ARG A 210 -4.97 -23.57 -9.45
CA ARG A 210 -3.72 -23.24 -10.14
C ARG A 210 -3.39 -21.75 -10.17
N SER A 211 -4.28 -20.93 -9.67
CA SER A 211 -4.17 -19.48 -9.72
C SER A 211 -4.61 -18.86 -8.40
N LEU A 212 -4.09 -17.66 -8.11
CA LEU A 212 -4.59 -16.79 -7.05
C LEU A 212 -5.84 -16.00 -7.51
N ASP A 213 -6.18 -16.08 -8.78
CA ASP A 213 -7.35 -15.43 -9.36
C ASP A 213 -8.60 -16.29 -9.12
N PHE A 214 -9.52 -15.78 -8.31
CA PHE A 214 -10.75 -16.46 -7.93
C PHE A 214 -11.73 -16.66 -9.10
N THR A 215 -11.58 -15.93 -10.19
CA THR A 215 -12.40 -16.14 -11.40
C THR A 215 -12.15 -17.49 -12.08
N LEU A 216 -11.00 -18.11 -11.80
CA LEU A 216 -10.57 -19.40 -12.37
C LEU A 216 -10.80 -20.58 -11.43
N ILE A 217 -11.38 -20.35 -10.25
CA ILE A 217 -11.58 -21.34 -9.20
C ILE A 217 -13.02 -21.86 -9.27
N ASN A 218 -13.19 -23.18 -9.23
CA ASN A 218 -14.52 -23.80 -9.28
C ASN A 218 -15.13 -24.01 -7.91
N PHE A 219 -14.31 -24.12 -6.86
CA PHE A 219 -14.77 -24.33 -5.49
C PHE A 219 -13.82 -23.67 -4.49
N CYS A 220 -14.39 -22.85 -3.62
CA CYS A 220 -13.76 -22.41 -2.38
C CYS A 220 -14.83 -22.28 -1.30
N ALA A 221 -14.42 -22.32 -0.04
CA ALA A 221 -15.31 -22.14 1.09
C ALA A 221 -14.59 -21.49 2.28
N GLN A 222 -15.32 -20.73 3.06
CA GLN A 222 -14.92 -20.27 4.37
C GLN A 222 -15.71 -21.05 5.42
N ARG A 223 -15.02 -21.54 6.45
CA ARG A 223 -15.63 -22.13 7.61
C ARG A 223 -15.53 -21.20 8.81
N THR A 224 -16.65 -20.87 9.40
CA THR A 224 -16.74 -19.97 10.55
C THR A 224 -17.57 -20.61 11.64
N VAL A 225 -17.23 -20.33 12.90
CA VAL A 225 -18.02 -20.76 14.04
C VAL A 225 -19.01 -19.67 14.38
N LYS A 226 -20.30 -19.98 14.35
CA LYS A 226 -21.39 -19.07 14.74
C LYS A 226 -22.25 -19.70 15.81
N THR A 227 -22.91 -18.88 16.62
CA THR A 227 -23.92 -19.37 17.57
C THR A 227 -25.27 -19.54 16.87
N LEU A 228 -26.16 -20.35 17.46
CA LEU A 228 -27.53 -20.45 16.92
C LEU A 228 -28.28 -19.12 17.02
N SER A 229 -27.93 -18.28 17.99
CA SER A 229 -28.46 -16.92 18.11
C SER A 229 -28.07 -16.05 16.92
N ASP A 230 -26.78 -16.12 16.51
CA ASP A 230 -26.27 -15.36 15.35
C ASP A 230 -26.99 -15.78 14.06
N LEU A 231 -27.31 -17.09 13.91
CA LEU A 231 -28.05 -17.57 12.74
C LEU A 231 -29.49 -17.08 12.72
N ARG A 232 -30.14 -16.94 13.88
CA ARG A 232 -31.48 -16.35 13.98
C ARG A 232 -31.46 -14.85 13.69
N GLU A 233 -30.46 -14.14 14.19
CA GLU A 233 -30.26 -12.72 13.91
C GLU A 233 -30.01 -12.46 12.41
N MET A 234 -29.36 -13.39 11.72
CA MET A 234 -29.18 -13.37 10.26
C MET A 234 -30.48 -13.70 9.48
N GLY A 235 -31.59 -13.98 10.16
CA GLY A 235 -32.91 -14.16 9.56
C GLY A 235 -33.18 -15.56 9.01
N PHE A 236 -32.42 -16.59 9.41
CA PHE A 236 -32.72 -17.98 8.98
C PHE A 236 -33.88 -18.59 9.76
N ASP A 237 -34.69 -19.41 9.07
CA ASP A 237 -35.84 -20.07 9.64
C ASP A 237 -35.48 -21.01 10.81
N ASP A 238 -36.24 -20.93 11.91
CA ASP A 238 -36.05 -21.79 13.09
C ASP A 238 -36.08 -23.28 12.77
N GLU A 239 -36.93 -23.72 11.79
CA GLU A 239 -36.99 -25.11 11.35
C GLU A 239 -35.66 -25.60 10.73
N LEU A 240 -34.97 -24.71 9.99
CA LEU A 240 -33.65 -25.04 9.41
C LEU A 240 -32.57 -25.10 10.50
N ILE A 241 -32.66 -24.22 11.48
CA ILE A 241 -31.72 -24.12 12.61
C ILE A 241 -31.87 -25.33 13.51
N ASP A 242 -33.08 -25.77 13.83
CA ASP A 242 -33.35 -26.94 14.66
C ASP A 242 -32.90 -28.27 13.99
N ASN A 243 -32.85 -28.30 12.67
CA ASN A 243 -32.38 -29.44 11.89
C ASN A 243 -30.83 -29.52 11.77
N ILE A 244 -30.08 -28.54 12.26
CA ILE A 244 -28.59 -28.56 12.18
C ILE A 244 -27.99 -29.75 12.97
N GLY A 245 -28.72 -30.24 14.00
CA GLY A 245 -28.30 -31.39 14.78
C GLY A 245 -27.15 -31.06 15.75
N ASP A 246 -26.77 -32.08 16.56
CA ASP A 246 -25.66 -31.97 17.55
C ASP A 246 -24.32 -32.34 16.89
N HIS A 247 -24.03 -31.90 15.69
CA HIS A 247 -22.81 -32.29 15.02
C HIS A 247 -21.56 -31.60 15.60
N GLU A 248 -20.62 -32.46 15.98
CA GLU A 248 -19.35 -32.19 16.66
C GLU A 248 -18.28 -31.54 15.74
N ASP A 249 -18.63 -30.74 14.75
CA ASP A 249 -17.66 -30.07 13.88
C ASP A 249 -16.79 -29.02 14.61
N VAL A 250 -16.94 -28.94 15.93
CA VAL A 250 -16.13 -28.08 16.82
C VAL A 250 -14.67 -28.57 16.95
N GLU A 251 -14.32 -29.76 16.41
CA GLU A 251 -12.94 -30.26 16.37
C GLU A 251 -11.97 -29.29 15.68
N HIS A 252 -12.49 -28.42 14.80
CA HIS A 252 -11.67 -27.42 14.13
C HIS A 252 -11.03 -26.42 15.10
N GLU A 253 -11.75 -25.96 16.12
CA GLU A 253 -11.22 -25.01 17.12
C GLU A 253 -10.10 -25.62 17.98
N SER A 254 -10.02 -26.93 18.07
CA SER A 254 -8.94 -27.67 18.73
C SER A 254 -7.83 -28.11 17.75
N SER A 255 -7.84 -27.63 16.52
CA SER A 255 -6.78 -27.99 15.57
C SER A 255 -5.40 -27.58 16.08
N PRO A 256 -4.34 -28.38 15.85
CA PRO A 256 -3.00 -28.06 16.31
C PRO A 256 -2.47 -26.71 15.81
N GLU A 257 -2.97 -26.24 14.69
CA GLU A 257 -2.61 -24.96 14.06
C GLU A 257 -3.17 -23.78 14.87
N ILE A 258 -4.46 -23.84 15.22
CA ILE A 258 -5.13 -22.83 16.05
C ILE A 258 -4.51 -22.81 17.44
N LEU A 259 -4.27 -24.00 18.04
CA LEU A 259 -3.60 -24.11 19.34
C LEU A 259 -2.21 -23.48 19.33
N ALA A 260 -1.39 -23.70 18.28
CA ALA A 260 -0.06 -23.10 18.18
C ALA A 260 -0.14 -21.55 18.07
N ARG A 261 -1.17 -21.03 17.39
CA ARG A 261 -1.41 -19.58 17.29
C ARG A 261 -1.78 -18.99 18.66
N HIS A 262 -2.69 -19.61 19.37
CA HIS A 262 -3.14 -19.16 20.70
C HIS A 262 -2.12 -19.40 21.82
N GLU A 263 -1.31 -20.45 21.74
CA GLU A 263 -0.21 -20.70 22.70
C GLU A 263 0.79 -19.54 22.71
N GLY A 264 1.09 -18.97 21.54
CA GLY A 264 1.92 -17.78 21.41
C GLY A 264 1.31 -16.52 22.04
N ALA A 265 -0.02 -16.42 22.04
CA ALA A 265 -0.76 -15.31 22.65
C ALA A 265 -1.05 -15.51 24.15
N GLY A 266 -0.63 -16.65 24.73
CA GLY A 266 -0.87 -16.97 26.14
C GLY A 266 -2.32 -17.41 26.46
N GLY A 267 -3.10 -17.70 25.43
CA GLY A 267 -4.46 -18.20 25.55
C GLY A 267 -4.53 -19.72 25.73
N THR A 268 -5.38 -20.19 26.61
CA THR A 268 -5.82 -21.59 26.66
C THR A 268 -7.14 -21.67 25.89
N VAL A 269 -7.13 -22.34 24.75
CA VAL A 269 -8.37 -22.71 24.07
C VAL A 269 -8.96 -23.91 24.80
N GLY A 270 -9.87 -23.63 25.69
CA GLY A 270 -10.66 -24.66 26.41
C GLY A 270 -12.13 -24.39 26.12
N PHE A 271 -12.74 -25.17 25.24
CA PHE A 271 -14.18 -25.15 25.09
C PHE A 271 -14.82 -26.09 26.13
N ASP A 272 -15.44 -25.51 27.13
CA ASP A 272 -16.40 -26.22 27.97
C ASP A 272 -17.81 -25.87 27.44
N SER A 273 -18.36 -26.75 26.64
CA SER A 273 -19.74 -26.63 26.12
C SER A 273 -20.78 -27.10 27.11
N SER A 274 -20.36 -27.58 28.25
CA SER A 274 -21.25 -28.15 29.29
C SER A 274 -21.82 -27.02 30.16
N GLY A 275 -23.02 -26.54 29.85
CA GLY A 275 -23.80 -25.67 30.72
C GLY A 275 -24.37 -24.39 30.12
N TYR A 276 -24.20 -24.18 28.82
CA TYR A 276 -24.79 -23.04 28.13
C TYR A 276 -26.23 -23.32 27.65
N GLN A 277 -27.04 -22.26 27.57
CA GLN A 277 -28.35 -22.32 26.95
C GLN A 277 -28.17 -22.72 25.47
N ASP A 278 -29.11 -23.49 24.94
CA ASP A 278 -29.10 -23.97 23.54
C ASP A 278 -28.84 -22.86 22.49
N GLN A 279 -29.28 -21.64 22.80
CA GLN A 279 -29.13 -20.46 21.92
C GLN A 279 -27.67 -20.03 21.72
N VAL A 280 -26.78 -20.29 22.68
CA VAL A 280 -25.35 -19.96 22.65
C VAL A 280 -24.52 -21.13 22.14
N ARG A 281 -25.17 -22.21 21.74
CA ARG A 281 -24.50 -23.37 21.14
C ARG A 281 -23.80 -22.99 19.84
N LYS A 282 -22.54 -23.33 19.75
CA LYS A 282 -21.71 -23.04 18.57
C LYS A 282 -21.86 -24.12 17.52
N VAL A 283 -21.99 -23.69 16.28
CA VAL A 283 -22.07 -24.56 15.11
C VAL A 283 -21.09 -24.09 14.03
N MET A 284 -20.54 -25.05 13.28
CA MET A 284 -19.68 -24.74 12.14
C MET A 284 -20.53 -24.42 10.92
N VAL A 285 -20.37 -23.21 10.40
CA VAL A 285 -21.02 -22.74 9.18
C VAL A 285 -20.00 -22.71 8.07
N TYR A 286 -20.36 -23.32 6.94
CA TYR A 286 -19.58 -23.27 5.72
C TYR A 286 -20.26 -22.34 4.71
N GLU A 287 -19.56 -21.32 4.32
CA GLU A 287 -19.95 -20.45 3.20
C GLU A 287 -19.14 -20.86 1.98
N ALA A 288 -19.77 -21.61 1.08
CA ALA A 288 -19.12 -22.20 -0.08
C ALA A 288 -19.52 -21.48 -1.36
N TYR A 289 -18.55 -21.24 -2.20
CA TYR A 289 -18.71 -20.69 -3.55
C TYR A 289 -18.40 -21.78 -4.56
N ILE A 290 -19.39 -22.15 -5.37
CA ILE A 290 -19.29 -23.29 -6.26
C ILE A 290 -19.98 -23.02 -7.61
N ASN A 291 -19.35 -23.48 -8.69
CA ASN A 291 -19.97 -23.47 -10.00
C ASN A 291 -20.84 -24.71 -10.18
N LEU A 292 -22.16 -24.51 -10.30
CA LEU A 292 -23.14 -25.59 -10.50
C LEU A 292 -24.27 -25.16 -11.44
N ASP A 293 -24.92 -26.15 -12.04
CA ASP A 293 -26.11 -25.97 -12.90
C ASP A 293 -27.38 -26.32 -12.10
N LYS A 294 -27.83 -25.36 -11.23
CA LYS A 294 -29.00 -25.54 -10.37
C LYS A 294 -30.29 -25.62 -11.22
N GLU A 295 -30.37 -24.83 -12.28
CA GLU A 295 -31.59 -24.70 -13.10
C GLU A 295 -31.73 -25.75 -14.19
N GLY A 296 -30.68 -26.54 -14.47
CA GLY A 296 -30.70 -27.55 -15.53
C GLY A 296 -30.61 -26.96 -16.93
N GLU A 297 -29.98 -25.81 -17.10
CA GLU A 297 -29.77 -25.16 -18.40
C GLU A 297 -28.57 -25.74 -19.18
N GLY A 298 -27.73 -26.53 -18.54
CA GLY A 298 -26.49 -27.07 -19.09
C GLY A 298 -25.32 -26.09 -19.04
N ILE A 299 -25.45 -24.99 -18.30
CA ILE A 299 -24.42 -23.97 -18.07
C ILE A 299 -24.25 -23.80 -16.56
N ALA A 300 -23.05 -24.02 -16.06
CA ALA A 300 -22.77 -23.81 -14.67
C ALA A 300 -22.67 -22.29 -14.37
N LYS A 301 -23.37 -21.82 -13.33
CA LYS A 301 -23.32 -20.48 -12.79
C LYS A 301 -22.69 -20.56 -11.41
N LEU A 302 -22.13 -19.45 -10.93
CA LEU A 302 -21.57 -19.37 -9.58
C LEU A 302 -22.68 -19.21 -8.56
N TYR A 303 -22.67 -20.06 -7.52
CA TYR A 303 -23.60 -20.00 -6.39
C TYR A 303 -22.84 -19.87 -5.08
N ARG A 304 -23.37 -19.04 -4.19
CA ARG A 304 -23.03 -19.00 -2.77
C ARG A 304 -23.96 -19.97 -2.04
N VAL A 305 -23.38 -20.93 -1.36
CA VAL A 305 -24.09 -21.95 -0.61
C VAL A 305 -23.71 -21.85 0.87
N LEU A 306 -24.69 -21.55 1.72
CA LEU A 306 -24.53 -21.55 3.17
C LEU A 306 -25.01 -22.88 3.71
N LYS A 307 -24.12 -23.58 4.42
CA LYS A 307 -24.37 -24.90 5.00
C LYS A 307 -23.97 -24.90 6.47
N ALA A 308 -24.83 -25.44 7.35
CA ALA A 308 -24.50 -25.72 8.73
C ALA A 308 -24.94 -27.15 9.07
N GLY A 309 -24.03 -28.00 9.56
CA GLY A 309 -24.31 -29.42 9.78
C GLY A 309 -24.86 -30.08 8.53
N ASN A 310 -26.07 -30.66 8.62
CA ASN A 310 -26.79 -31.31 7.52
C ASN A 310 -27.82 -30.37 6.84
N SER A 311 -27.94 -29.12 7.27
CA SER A 311 -28.94 -28.19 6.77
C SER A 311 -28.33 -27.25 5.72
N LEU A 312 -29.06 -27.04 4.63
CA LEU A 312 -28.79 -25.98 3.64
C LEU A 312 -29.52 -24.73 4.13
N LEU A 313 -28.78 -23.70 4.53
CA LEU A 313 -29.36 -22.46 5.02
C LEU A 313 -29.74 -21.53 3.87
N ALA A 314 -28.87 -21.39 2.87
CA ALA A 314 -29.13 -20.55 1.69
C ALA A 314 -28.36 -21.09 0.46
N CYS A 315 -28.89 -20.78 -0.75
CA CYS A 315 -28.24 -21.10 -2.02
C CYS A 315 -28.61 -20.03 -3.07
N ASP A 316 -27.76 -19.01 -3.18
CA ASP A 316 -27.98 -17.81 -3.98
C ASP A 316 -27.02 -17.75 -5.16
N ALA A 317 -27.52 -17.29 -6.31
CA ALA A 317 -26.66 -17.02 -7.45
C ALA A 317 -25.85 -15.73 -7.17
N VAL A 318 -24.56 -15.79 -7.40
CA VAL A 318 -23.66 -14.63 -7.19
C VAL A 318 -22.77 -14.43 -8.41
N ASP A 319 -22.40 -13.20 -8.66
CA ASP A 319 -21.59 -12.86 -9.84
C ASP A 319 -20.10 -13.06 -9.59
N ARG A 320 -19.65 -13.02 -8.34
CA ARG A 320 -18.23 -13.06 -7.98
C ARG A 320 -17.98 -13.70 -6.62
N ILE A 321 -16.74 -14.11 -6.41
CA ILE A 321 -16.24 -14.65 -5.14
C ILE A 321 -15.61 -13.50 -4.35
N PRO A 322 -16.05 -13.21 -3.09
CA PRO A 322 -15.65 -12.01 -2.34
C PRO A 322 -14.31 -12.17 -1.61
N PHE A 323 -13.40 -12.99 -2.10
CA PHE A 323 -12.10 -13.20 -1.48
C PHE A 323 -10.99 -12.58 -2.31
N VAL A 324 -10.02 -12.00 -1.60
CA VAL A 324 -8.78 -11.48 -2.14
C VAL A 324 -7.61 -12.17 -1.46
N SER A 325 -6.61 -12.60 -2.23
CA SER A 325 -5.49 -13.38 -1.71
C SER A 325 -4.14 -12.74 -2.02
N PHE A 326 -3.16 -13.03 -1.15
CA PHE A 326 -1.78 -12.59 -1.28
C PHE A 326 -0.81 -13.73 -1.02
N ALA A 327 0.05 -14.05 -1.98
CA ALA A 327 1.17 -14.96 -1.82
C ALA A 327 2.49 -14.20 -1.97
N PRO A 328 3.29 -14.03 -0.90
CA PRO A 328 4.57 -13.30 -0.95
C PRO A 328 5.55 -13.90 -1.98
N ILE A 329 5.62 -15.22 -2.03
CA ILE A 329 6.48 -15.98 -2.95
C ILE A 329 5.58 -16.93 -3.74
N PRO A 330 4.98 -16.47 -4.85
CA PRO A 330 4.08 -17.30 -5.63
C PRO A 330 4.83 -18.47 -6.28
N VAL A 331 4.18 -19.63 -6.33
CA VAL A 331 4.63 -20.79 -7.05
C VAL A 331 3.84 -20.87 -8.36
N ALA A 332 4.55 -21.10 -9.48
CA ALA A 332 3.89 -21.19 -10.78
C ALA A 332 2.85 -22.31 -10.80
N HIS A 333 1.67 -21.99 -11.30
CA HIS A 333 0.54 -22.94 -11.43
C HIS A 333 0.07 -23.57 -10.10
N ALA A 334 0.19 -22.82 -8.99
CA ALA A 334 -0.33 -23.23 -7.69
C ALA A 334 -1.00 -22.02 -6.99
N PHE A 335 -2.04 -22.31 -6.20
CA PHE A 335 -2.66 -21.31 -5.34
C PHE A 335 -1.77 -20.97 -4.16
N TYR A 336 -1.27 -21.99 -3.47
CA TYR A 336 -0.39 -21.78 -2.33
C TYR A 336 1.04 -21.45 -2.76
N GLY A 337 1.54 -20.32 -2.26
CA GLY A 337 2.93 -19.91 -2.45
C GLY A 337 3.92 -20.76 -1.67
N SER A 338 5.20 -20.39 -1.71
CA SER A 338 6.25 -20.94 -0.86
C SER A 338 6.29 -20.19 0.47
N ASN A 339 6.40 -20.91 1.58
CA ASN A 339 6.43 -20.33 2.91
C ASN A 339 7.74 -19.58 3.16
N PHE A 340 7.63 -18.30 3.51
CA PHE A 340 8.80 -17.45 3.79
C PHE A 340 9.48 -17.84 5.09
N GLY A 341 8.70 -18.04 6.17
CA GLY A 341 9.23 -18.41 7.48
C GLY A 341 9.95 -19.77 7.48
N GLN A 342 9.46 -20.75 6.71
CA GLN A 342 10.06 -22.06 6.61
C GLN A 342 11.52 -22.04 6.13
N LYS A 343 11.88 -21.08 5.26
CA LYS A 343 13.24 -20.93 4.72
C LYS A 343 14.27 -20.60 5.80
N VAL A 344 13.85 -20.02 6.91
CA VAL A 344 14.70 -19.57 8.01
C VAL A 344 14.83 -20.61 9.13
N ILE A 345 13.95 -21.61 9.17
CA ILE A 345 13.91 -22.62 10.25
C ILE A 345 15.25 -23.36 10.38
N ALA A 346 15.87 -23.74 9.27
CA ALA A 346 17.16 -24.45 9.30
C ALA A 346 18.25 -23.62 9.96
N THR A 347 18.33 -22.33 9.62
CA THR A 347 19.27 -21.38 10.20
C THR A 347 19.01 -21.15 11.68
N GLN A 348 17.73 -20.98 12.09
CA GLN A 348 17.35 -20.86 13.50
C GLN A 348 17.75 -22.09 14.32
N ASN A 349 17.54 -23.30 13.79
CA ASN A 349 17.96 -24.54 14.46
C ASN A 349 19.48 -24.59 14.66
N ALA A 350 20.25 -24.36 13.61
CA ALA A 350 21.71 -24.38 13.66
C ALA A 350 22.24 -23.34 14.66
N ARG A 351 21.73 -22.11 14.60
CA ARG A 351 22.11 -21.02 15.50
C ARG A 351 21.74 -21.32 16.95
N THR A 352 20.55 -21.85 17.19
CA THR A 352 20.08 -22.25 18.53
C THR A 352 21.01 -23.29 19.13
N VAL A 353 21.38 -24.35 18.37
CA VAL A 353 22.28 -25.40 18.84
C VAL A 353 23.66 -24.85 19.17
N LEU A 354 24.24 -24.03 18.30
CA LEU A 354 25.56 -23.42 18.52
C LEU A 354 25.55 -22.49 19.73
N THR A 355 24.54 -21.63 19.87
CA THR A 355 24.44 -20.71 21.00
C THR A 355 24.21 -21.46 22.32
N ARG A 356 23.37 -22.51 22.34
CA ARG A 356 23.23 -23.41 23.50
C ARG A 356 24.55 -24.04 23.87
N SER A 357 25.33 -24.53 22.92
CA SER A 357 26.63 -25.10 23.15
C SER A 357 27.61 -24.12 23.80
N ILE A 358 27.60 -22.85 23.38
CA ILE A 358 28.40 -21.78 23.98
C ILE A 358 27.97 -21.54 25.45
N LEU A 359 26.65 -21.39 25.65
CA LEU A 359 26.09 -21.13 26.98
C LEU A 359 26.33 -22.31 27.93
N ASP A 360 26.13 -23.54 27.48
CA ASP A 360 26.40 -24.75 28.24
C ASP A 360 27.88 -24.89 28.59
N HIS A 361 28.78 -24.58 27.62
CA HIS A 361 30.21 -24.58 27.87
C HIS A 361 30.60 -23.51 28.91
N ALA A 362 30.05 -22.30 28.82
CA ALA A 362 30.28 -21.24 29.78
C ALA A 362 29.74 -21.64 31.19
N ALA A 363 28.57 -22.25 31.27
CA ALA A 363 28.01 -22.74 32.52
C ALA A 363 28.87 -23.80 33.19
N VAL A 364 29.35 -24.79 32.39
CA VAL A 364 30.21 -25.86 32.91
C VAL A 364 31.62 -25.34 33.24
N THR A 365 32.09 -24.27 32.54
CA THR A 365 33.38 -23.63 32.87
C THR A 365 33.30 -22.87 34.21
N ASN A 366 32.19 -22.17 34.43
CA ASN A 366 31.96 -21.40 35.68
C ASN A 366 31.61 -22.31 36.89
N ALA A 367 30.94 -23.45 36.64
CA ALA A 367 30.61 -24.44 37.65
C ALA A 367 31.16 -25.80 37.21
N PRO A 368 32.48 -26.01 37.35
CA PRO A 368 33.13 -27.23 36.87
C PRO A 368 32.66 -28.47 37.62
N ARG A 369 32.59 -29.57 36.92
CA ARG A 369 32.40 -30.87 37.57
C ARG A 369 33.73 -31.32 38.21
N TYR A 370 33.65 -31.88 39.37
CA TYR A 370 34.81 -32.39 40.12
C TYR A 370 34.85 -33.91 40.09
N LEU A 371 36.01 -34.42 39.86
CA LEU A 371 36.33 -35.84 40.11
C LEU A 371 36.67 -35.95 41.58
N VAL A 372 35.87 -36.70 42.30
CA VAL A 372 36.06 -36.92 43.74
C VAL A 372 36.43 -38.37 43.97
N THR A 373 37.58 -38.61 44.62
CA THR A 373 37.98 -39.95 45.03
C THR A 373 37.08 -40.47 46.15
N LYS A 374 36.68 -41.73 46.11
CA LYS A 374 35.81 -42.34 47.11
C LYS A 374 36.43 -42.19 48.54
N GLY A 375 35.71 -41.54 49.43
CA GLY A 375 36.18 -41.22 50.79
C GLY A 375 37.14 -40.00 50.88
N GLY A 376 37.34 -39.26 49.80
CA GLY A 376 38.20 -38.07 49.74
C GLY A 376 37.57 -36.79 50.32
N LEU A 377 36.25 -36.73 50.45
CA LEU A 377 35.51 -35.61 51.05
C LEU A 377 34.99 -35.98 52.42
N THR A 378 35.18 -35.10 53.39
CA THR A 378 34.61 -35.22 54.71
C THR A 378 33.12 -34.94 54.70
N ASN A 379 32.71 -33.89 53.95
CA ASN A 379 31.31 -33.53 53.79
C ASN A 379 31.02 -33.17 52.31
N PRO A 380 30.25 -34.00 51.58
CA PRO A 380 29.95 -33.71 50.15
C PRO A 380 29.12 -32.42 49.93
N LYS A 381 28.39 -31.96 50.96
CA LYS A 381 27.56 -30.73 50.86
C LYS A 381 28.43 -29.46 50.71
N GLU A 382 29.65 -29.45 51.27
CA GLU A 382 30.57 -28.32 51.17
C GLU A 382 31.03 -28.08 49.73
N LEU A 383 31.13 -29.11 48.90
CA LEU A 383 31.49 -28.98 47.49
C LEU A 383 30.31 -28.46 46.64
N ILE A 384 29.07 -28.72 47.07
CA ILE A 384 27.86 -28.28 46.40
C ILE A 384 27.50 -26.83 46.77
N ASP A 385 27.96 -26.36 47.96
CA ASP A 385 27.73 -25.01 48.43
C ASP A 385 28.61 -24.02 47.67
N SER A 386 28.01 -23.27 46.73
CA SER A 386 28.69 -22.31 45.84
C SER A 386 28.93 -20.94 46.45
N ARG A 387 29.03 -20.82 47.80
CA ARG A 387 29.31 -19.53 48.46
C ARG A 387 30.74 -19.06 48.13
N VAL A 388 30.84 -17.76 47.80
CA VAL A 388 32.14 -17.15 47.58
C VAL A 388 32.98 -17.20 48.84
N GLY A 389 34.18 -17.83 48.79
CA GLY A 389 35.07 -18.00 49.91
C GLY A 389 34.73 -19.19 50.84
N GLY A 390 33.83 -20.12 50.42
CA GLY A 390 33.54 -21.35 51.13
C GLY A 390 34.77 -22.27 51.27
N LEU A 391 34.92 -22.94 52.45
CA LEU A 391 35.97 -23.92 52.70
C LEU A 391 35.44 -25.31 52.41
N VAL A 392 36.25 -26.13 51.74
CA VAL A 392 35.95 -27.54 51.46
C VAL A 392 36.98 -28.40 52.17
N ASN A 393 36.50 -29.26 53.10
CA ASN A 393 37.36 -30.14 53.86
C ASN A 393 37.65 -31.43 53.08
N VAL A 394 38.92 -31.63 52.77
CA VAL A 394 39.42 -32.79 51.99
C VAL A 394 40.35 -33.66 52.86
N THR A 395 40.31 -34.97 52.69
CA THR A 395 41.15 -35.92 53.40
C THR A 395 42.59 -35.98 52.82
N ARG A 396 42.73 -35.63 51.54
CA ARG A 396 44.03 -35.56 50.80
C ARG A 396 43.99 -34.38 49.83
N PRO A 397 45.15 -33.74 49.53
CA PRO A 397 45.19 -32.59 48.62
C PRO A 397 44.73 -32.91 47.19
N ASP A 398 44.87 -34.13 46.74
CA ASP A 398 44.53 -34.66 45.40
C ASP A 398 43.14 -35.36 45.37
N ALA A 399 42.39 -35.28 46.44
CA ALA A 399 41.08 -35.92 46.57
C ALA A 399 40.01 -35.33 45.65
N ILE A 400 40.18 -34.07 45.25
CA ILE A 400 39.30 -33.34 44.37
C ILE A 400 40.11 -32.80 43.17
N MET A 401 39.71 -33.14 41.97
CA MET A 401 40.25 -32.57 40.75
C MET A 401 39.13 -31.99 39.91
N PRO A 402 39.29 -30.75 39.36
CA PRO A 402 38.32 -30.27 38.38
C PRO A 402 38.46 -31.15 37.13
N MET A 403 37.30 -31.55 36.57
CA MET A 403 37.29 -32.31 35.30
C MET A 403 37.85 -31.46 34.19
N PRO A 404 38.92 -31.91 33.45
CA PRO A 404 39.50 -31.13 32.41
C PRO A 404 38.46 -30.89 31.27
N GLN A 405 38.33 -29.66 30.86
CA GLN A 405 37.44 -29.27 29.76
C GLN A 405 38.26 -28.81 28.58
N ALA A 406 37.83 -29.23 27.40
CA ALA A 406 38.40 -28.68 26.16
C ALA A 406 37.96 -27.22 25.96
N PRO A 407 38.84 -26.32 25.53
CA PRO A 407 38.45 -24.95 25.22
C PRO A 407 37.43 -24.91 24.09
N LEU A 408 36.54 -23.93 24.15
CA LEU A 408 35.57 -23.72 23.08
C LEU A 408 36.33 -23.40 21.77
N ASN A 409 35.93 -24.07 20.69
CA ASN A 409 36.54 -23.84 19.37
C ASN A 409 36.15 -22.44 18.84
N PRO A 410 37.11 -21.54 18.53
CA PRO A 410 36.82 -20.19 18.01
C PRO A 410 36.02 -20.18 16.70
N PHE A 411 36.05 -21.25 15.90
CA PHE A 411 35.24 -21.39 14.68
C PHE A 411 33.75 -21.30 14.91
N VAL A 412 33.25 -21.56 16.11
CA VAL A 412 31.83 -21.45 16.45
C VAL A 412 31.30 -20.01 16.20
N PHE A 413 32.11 -19.00 16.55
CA PHE A 413 31.73 -17.59 16.33
C PHE A 413 31.74 -17.22 14.84
N GLN A 414 32.67 -17.79 14.04
CA GLN A 414 32.69 -17.59 12.60
C GLN A 414 31.47 -18.28 11.94
N THR A 415 31.12 -19.48 12.41
CA THR A 415 29.91 -20.17 11.91
C THR A 415 28.64 -19.40 12.19
N ILE A 416 28.52 -18.76 13.38
CA ILE A 416 27.36 -17.91 13.69
C ILE A 416 27.28 -16.73 12.71
N LYS A 417 28.41 -16.08 12.38
CA LYS A 417 28.43 -15.00 11.37
C LYS A 417 28.00 -15.48 9.99
N MET A 418 28.49 -16.64 9.56
CA MET A 418 28.10 -17.25 8.30
C MET A 418 26.59 -17.55 8.25
N LEU A 419 26.01 -18.02 9.37
CA LEU A 419 24.55 -18.22 9.47
C LEU A 419 23.76 -16.90 9.42
N ASP A 420 24.33 -15.79 9.91
CA ASP A 420 23.73 -14.48 9.76
C ASP A 420 23.74 -14.05 8.29
N GLU A 421 24.84 -14.26 7.56
CA GLU A 421 24.95 -14.00 6.12
C GLU A 421 24.00 -14.89 5.32
N ASP A 422 23.92 -16.20 5.62
CA ASP A 422 22.94 -17.11 5.00
C ASP A 422 21.49 -16.66 5.23
N LYS A 423 21.16 -16.15 6.43
CA LYS A 423 19.82 -15.59 6.71
C LYS A 423 19.53 -14.38 5.83
N GLU A 424 20.46 -13.44 5.73
CA GLU A 424 20.33 -12.26 4.89
C GLU A 424 20.17 -12.64 3.39
N ASP A 425 20.96 -13.57 2.91
CA ASP A 425 20.89 -14.06 1.53
C ASP A 425 19.58 -14.79 1.21
N ASN A 426 19.08 -15.59 2.13
CA ASN A 426 17.85 -16.36 1.94
C ASN A 426 16.59 -15.52 2.04
N THR A 427 16.54 -14.53 2.93
CA THR A 427 15.36 -13.71 3.19
C THR A 427 15.35 -12.40 2.41
N GLY A 428 16.53 -11.87 2.05
CA GLY A 428 16.67 -10.51 1.53
C GLY A 428 16.46 -9.43 2.59
N VAL A 429 16.41 -9.83 3.88
CA VAL A 429 16.33 -8.91 5.02
C VAL A 429 17.71 -8.70 5.57
N SER A 430 18.38 -7.61 5.19
CA SER A 430 19.73 -7.30 5.66
C SER A 430 19.71 -6.48 6.95
N ARG A 431 20.78 -6.58 7.74
CA ARG A 431 20.99 -5.69 8.91
C ARG A 431 21.03 -4.21 8.53
N MET A 432 21.37 -3.93 7.28
CA MET A 432 21.37 -2.57 6.75
C MET A 432 19.96 -2.04 6.56
N SER A 433 19.04 -2.87 6.07
CA SER A 433 17.62 -2.49 5.93
C SER A 433 16.91 -2.32 7.28
N GLN A 434 17.44 -2.96 8.34
CA GLN A 434 16.93 -2.84 9.71
C GLN A 434 17.55 -1.66 10.49
N GLY A 435 18.44 -0.86 9.88
CA GLY A 435 19.14 0.23 10.57
C GLY A 435 20.14 -0.20 11.65
N THR A 436 20.45 -1.50 11.77
CA THR A 436 21.27 -2.05 12.86
C THR A 436 22.76 -2.21 12.48
N ASN A 437 23.12 -1.95 11.24
CA ASN A 437 24.51 -2.10 10.77
C ASN A 437 25.37 -0.87 11.12
N LYS A 438 26.11 -0.97 12.20
CA LYS A 438 27.07 0.07 12.63
C LYS A 438 28.29 0.23 11.70
N ASP A 439 28.64 -0.82 10.96
CA ASP A 439 29.82 -0.80 10.08
C ASP A 439 29.55 -0.06 8.76
N ALA A 440 28.30 0.04 8.33
CA ALA A 440 27.90 0.82 7.16
C ALA A 440 28.12 2.33 7.34
N VAL A 441 28.07 2.82 8.58
CA VAL A 441 28.28 4.24 8.96
C VAL A 441 29.76 4.57 9.17
N SER A 442 30.69 3.74 8.69
CA SER A 442 32.09 4.05 8.80
C SER A 442 32.44 5.31 7.98
N LYS A 443 33.35 6.14 8.50
CA LYS A 443 33.77 7.41 7.89
C LYS A 443 34.35 7.30 6.45
N GLN A 444 34.49 6.08 5.92
CA GLN A 444 35.06 5.81 4.59
C GLN A 444 34.01 5.65 3.49
N ASN A 445 32.73 5.46 3.82
CA ASN A 445 31.67 5.28 2.84
C ASN A 445 31.01 6.63 2.53
N SER A 446 30.86 6.97 1.26
CA SER A 446 30.08 8.15 0.87
C SER A 446 28.58 7.91 1.07
N ALA A 447 27.82 8.96 1.40
CA ALA A 447 26.37 8.86 1.57
C ALA A 447 25.68 8.23 0.33
N ALA A 448 26.13 8.56 -0.88
CA ALA A 448 25.60 7.99 -2.13
C ALA A 448 25.86 6.48 -2.26
N MET A 449 26.99 5.98 -1.78
CA MET A 449 27.30 4.54 -1.79
C MET A 449 26.43 3.77 -0.79
N ILE A 450 26.22 4.34 0.39
CA ILE A 450 25.31 3.76 1.42
C ILE A 450 23.89 3.69 0.88
N GLU A 451 23.42 4.75 0.23
CA GLU A 451 22.10 4.81 -0.38
C GLU A 451 21.92 3.79 -1.51
N GLN A 452 22.93 3.63 -2.36
CA GLN A 452 22.92 2.64 -3.44
C GLN A 452 22.90 1.20 -2.90
N LEU A 453 23.68 0.89 -1.86
CA LEU A 453 23.68 -0.42 -1.19
C LEU A 453 22.33 -0.70 -0.50
N ALA A 454 21.75 0.28 0.18
CA ALA A 454 20.42 0.15 0.78
C ALA A 454 19.35 -0.14 -0.28
N THR A 455 19.39 0.56 -1.42
CA THR A 455 18.47 0.34 -2.54
C THR A 455 18.60 -1.07 -3.13
N MET A 456 19.84 -1.59 -3.26
CA MET A 456 20.08 -2.94 -3.76
C MET A 456 19.60 -4.02 -2.78
N SER A 457 19.78 -3.82 -1.47
CA SER A 457 19.34 -4.77 -0.45
C SER A 457 17.81 -4.91 -0.38
N GLN A 458 17.05 -3.89 -0.81
CA GLN A 458 15.60 -3.86 -0.81
C GLN A 458 14.94 -4.49 -2.04
N GLN A 459 15.71 -5.01 -3.02
CA GLN A 459 15.12 -5.50 -4.28
C GLN A 459 14.10 -6.64 -4.08
N ARG A 460 14.37 -7.60 -3.18
CA ARG A 460 13.42 -8.68 -2.88
C ARG A 460 12.17 -8.17 -2.19
N GLN A 461 12.30 -7.24 -1.26
CA GLN A 461 11.17 -6.57 -0.60
C GLN A 461 10.30 -5.87 -1.64
N LYS A 462 10.91 -5.17 -2.61
CA LYS A 462 10.21 -4.52 -3.72
C LYS A 462 9.41 -5.48 -4.60
N ILE A 463 9.94 -6.68 -4.84
CA ILE A 463 9.21 -7.72 -5.60
C ILE A 463 7.99 -8.20 -4.81
N ILE A 464 8.15 -8.49 -3.52
CA ILE A 464 7.05 -8.93 -2.66
C ILE A 464 5.99 -7.83 -2.53
N ALA A 465 6.41 -6.56 -2.39
CA ALA A 465 5.49 -5.42 -2.38
C ALA A 465 4.71 -5.28 -3.71
N ARG A 466 5.35 -5.53 -4.86
CA ARG A 466 4.64 -5.57 -6.16
C ARG A 466 3.64 -6.71 -6.25
N HIS A 467 3.97 -7.88 -5.69
CA HIS A 467 3.01 -8.98 -5.59
C HIS A 467 1.82 -8.57 -4.73
N PHE A 468 2.05 -7.96 -3.56
CA PHE A 468 0.98 -7.46 -2.69
C PHE A 468 0.10 -6.43 -3.41
N ALA A 469 0.70 -5.46 -4.10
CA ALA A 469 -0.03 -4.47 -4.87
C ALA A 469 -0.95 -5.08 -5.95
N ASN A 470 -0.43 -6.03 -6.71
CA ASN A 470 -1.17 -6.59 -7.84
C ASN A 470 -2.15 -7.70 -7.45
N GLN A 471 -1.81 -8.52 -6.45
CA GLN A 471 -2.61 -9.67 -6.06
C GLN A 471 -3.66 -9.32 -5.01
N PHE A 472 -3.36 -8.35 -4.12
CA PHE A 472 -4.20 -7.98 -3.00
C PHE A 472 -4.83 -6.59 -3.17
N MET A 473 -4.02 -5.53 -3.24
CA MET A 473 -4.54 -4.16 -3.23
C MET A 473 -5.44 -3.86 -4.43
N LYS A 474 -4.97 -4.18 -5.64
CA LYS A 474 -5.75 -3.88 -6.85
C LYS A 474 -7.10 -4.61 -6.88
N PRO A 475 -7.19 -5.93 -6.65
CA PRO A 475 -8.48 -6.62 -6.56
C PRO A 475 -9.36 -6.10 -5.41
N LEU A 476 -8.77 -5.85 -4.22
CA LEU A 476 -9.52 -5.35 -3.06
C LEU A 476 -10.21 -4.01 -3.37
N PHE A 477 -9.47 -3.04 -3.88
CA PHE A 477 -10.05 -1.74 -4.25
C PHE A 477 -11.09 -1.86 -5.36
N SER A 478 -10.91 -2.81 -6.30
CA SER A 478 -11.90 -3.09 -7.33
C SER A 478 -13.20 -3.64 -6.74
N GLU A 479 -13.11 -4.58 -5.79
CA GLU A 479 -14.28 -5.16 -5.12
C GLU A 479 -15.01 -4.13 -4.26
N VAL A 480 -14.28 -3.35 -3.45
CA VAL A 480 -14.86 -2.27 -2.65
C VAL A 480 -15.59 -1.27 -3.53
N TYR A 481 -14.95 -0.83 -4.63
CA TYR A 481 -15.56 0.10 -5.56
C TYR A 481 -16.84 -0.44 -6.18
N GLN A 482 -16.83 -1.72 -6.61
CA GLN A 482 -18.01 -2.36 -7.21
C GLN A 482 -19.15 -2.50 -6.20
N LEU A 483 -18.85 -2.90 -4.95
CA LEU A 483 -19.84 -3.01 -3.89
C LEU A 483 -20.48 -1.65 -3.55
N CYS A 484 -19.69 -0.57 -3.52
CA CYS A 484 -20.22 0.77 -3.34
C CYS A 484 -21.16 1.18 -4.49
N VAL A 485 -20.79 0.88 -5.74
CA VAL A 485 -21.62 1.20 -6.91
C VAL A 485 -22.92 0.41 -6.93
N GLU A 486 -22.89 -0.85 -6.48
CA GLU A 486 -24.05 -1.75 -6.50
C GLU A 486 -25.06 -1.49 -5.38
N ASN A 487 -24.57 -1.11 -4.18
CA ASN A 487 -25.40 -1.05 -2.98
C ASN A 487 -25.64 0.35 -2.42
N GLU A 488 -24.86 1.36 -2.81
CA GLU A 488 -25.00 2.71 -2.28
C GLU A 488 -25.73 3.62 -3.27
N ASP A 489 -27.00 3.87 -3.02
CA ASP A 489 -27.87 4.67 -3.91
C ASP A 489 -28.26 6.04 -3.31
N TYR A 490 -27.55 6.48 -2.25
CA TYR A 490 -27.82 7.73 -1.58
C TYR A 490 -26.62 8.69 -1.62
N GLU A 491 -26.91 9.97 -1.54
CA GLU A 491 -25.90 11.02 -1.55
C GLU A 491 -25.15 11.06 -0.21
N LYS A 492 -23.84 10.94 -0.27
CA LYS A 492 -22.95 11.09 0.88
C LYS A 492 -22.11 12.35 0.73
N ILE A 493 -21.87 13.06 1.82
CA ILE A 493 -20.96 14.20 1.88
C ILE A 493 -19.60 13.68 2.35
N VAL A 494 -18.61 13.72 1.49
CA VAL A 494 -17.24 13.29 1.79
C VAL A 494 -16.29 14.44 1.56
N GLU A 495 -15.30 14.60 2.44
CA GLU A 495 -14.22 15.56 2.30
C GLU A 495 -13.23 15.06 1.26
N VAL A 496 -13.19 15.74 0.12
CA VAL A 496 -12.25 15.46 -0.98
C VAL A 496 -11.29 16.63 -1.11
N ALA A 497 -10.03 16.42 -0.77
CA ALA A 497 -8.95 17.43 -0.88
C ALA A 497 -9.21 18.77 -0.15
N GLY A 498 -10.00 18.76 0.93
CA GLY A 498 -10.37 19.94 1.71
C GLY A 498 -11.73 20.54 1.36
N ASP A 499 -12.36 20.10 0.27
CA ASP A 499 -13.72 20.48 -0.12
C ASP A 499 -14.70 19.38 0.26
N TYR A 500 -15.87 19.76 0.77
CA TYR A 500 -16.98 18.84 0.99
C TYR A 500 -17.76 18.66 -0.32
N VAL A 501 -17.70 17.44 -0.86
CA VAL A 501 -18.35 17.09 -2.14
C VAL A 501 -19.48 16.11 -1.85
N GLU A 502 -20.65 16.38 -2.41
CA GLU A 502 -21.74 15.42 -2.46
C GLU A 502 -21.43 14.36 -3.51
N ILE A 503 -21.40 13.11 -3.07
CA ILE A 503 -21.05 11.96 -3.88
C ILE A 503 -22.19 10.97 -3.85
N ASN A 504 -22.67 10.57 -5.04
CA ASN A 504 -23.57 9.46 -5.19
C ASN A 504 -22.82 8.32 -5.92
N PRO A 505 -22.47 7.22 -5.21
CA PRO A 505 -21.69 6.14 -5.79
C PRO A 505 -22.39 5.42 -6.95
N SER A 506 -23.70 5.32 -6.96
CA SER A 506 -24.47 4.69 -8.07
C SER A 506 -24.26 5.39 -9.42
N THR A 507 -23.85 6.65 -9.42
CA THR A 507 -23.54 7.43 -10.64
C THR A 507 -22.17 7.13 -11.23
N PHE A 508 -21.37 6.31 -10.55
CA PHE A 508 -20.03 5.95 -11.01
C PHE A 508 -20.08 4.93 -12.13
N ILE A 509 -19.02 4.87 -12.94
CA ILE A 509 -18.90 3.92 -14.05
C ILE A 509 -18.60 2.54 -13.46
N GLU A 510 -19.35 1.50 -13.85
CA GLU A 510 -19.25 0.13 -13.31
C GLU A 510 -17.83 -0.46 -13.26
N LYS A 511 -16.96 -0.15 -14.23
CA LYS A 511 -15.59 -0.68 -14.27
C LYS A 511 -14.58 0.41 -14.57
N ARG A 512 -13.60 0.55 -13.69
CA ARG A 512 -12.45 1.45 -13.85
C ARG A 512 -11.14 0.70 -13.69
N ASP A 513 -10.13 1.09 -14.45
CA ASP A 513 -8.78 0.62 -14.24
C ASP A 513 -8.16 1.26 -12.99
N ILE A 514 -7.49 0.43 -12.18
CA ILE A 514 -6.84 0.85 -10.94
C ILE A 514 -5.34 0.79 -11.14
N MET A 515 -4.67 1.89 -10.82
CA MET A 515 -3.22 1.99 -10.72
C MET A 515 -2.81 2.01 -9.26
N VAL A 516 -1.95 1.09 -8.85
CA VAL A 516 -1.37 1.08 -7.50
C VAL A 516 -0.06 1.83 -7.53
N GLU A 517 0.02 2.92 -6.79
CA GLU A 517 1.27 3.67 -6.62
C GLU A 517 2.13 3.02 -5.54
N LEU A 518 3.22 2.39 -5.97
CA LEU A 518 4.21 1.78 -5.08
C LEU A 518 5.32 2.78 -4.80
N ARG A 519 5.39 3.29 -3.59
CA ARG A 519 6.51 4.12 -3.14
C ARG A 519 7.54 3.24 -2.42
N LEU A 520 8.46 2.70 -3.21
CA LEU A 520 9.40 1.66 -2.82
C LEU A 520 10.80 2.23 -2.47
N GLY A 521 10.92 3.06 -1.45
CA GLY A 521 12.25 3.51 -1.04
C GLY A 521 12.25 4.50 0.12
N TYR A 522 13.26 4.40 0.97
CA TYR A 522 13.53 5.37 2.03
C TYR A 522 13.81 6.75 1.41
N GLY A 523 13.05 7.78 1.83
CA GLY A 523 13.24 9.14 1.33
C GLY A 523 12.76 9.38 -0.11
N GLU A 524 11.93 8.51 -0.70
CA GLU A 524 11.35 8.78 -2.04
C GLU A 524 10.47 10.04 -2.02
N GLN A 525 9.78 10.32 -0.94
CA GLN A 525 9.02 11.56 -0.76
C GLN A 525 9.92 12.80 -0.84
N GLU A 526 11.06 12.78 -0.15
CA GLU A 526 12.04 13.87 -0.24
C GLU A 526 12.66 13.98 -1.63
N LYS A 527 12.94 12.85 -2.29
CA LYS A 527 13.47 12.84 -3.65
C LYS A 527 12.46 13.36 -4.66
N ASP A 528 11.19 13.02 -4.51
CA ASP A 528 10.13 13.52 -5.38
C ASP A 528 9.90 15.01 -5.15
N ALA A 529 9.88 15.47 -3.91
CA ALA A 529 9.85 16.89 -3.59
C ALA A 529 11.05 17.63 -4.18
N GLN A 530 12.25 17.08 -4.07
CA GLN A 530 13.46 17.65 -4.70
C GLN A 530 13.39 17.65 -6.23
N LYS A 531 12.84 16.60 -6.86
CA LYS A 531 12.60 16.56 -8.31
C LYS A 531 11.63 17.66 -8.74
N PHE A 532 10.50 17.83 -8.04
CA PHE A 532 9.54 18.89 -8.33
C PHE A 532 10.16 20.28 -8.17
N LEU A 533 10.92 20.50 -7.11
CA LEU A 533 11.64 21.74 -6.88
C LEU A 533 12.71 22.00 -7.98
N SER A 534 13.44 20.96 -8.37
CA SER A 534 14.44 21.07 -9.45
C SER A 534 13.79 21.37 -10.81
N LEU A 535 12.64 20.76 -11.10
CA LEU A 535 11.84 21.05 -12.28
C LEU A 535 11.32 22.50 -12.28
N HIS A 536 10.81 22.97 -11.13
CA HIS A 536 10.40 24.36 -10.97
C HIS A 536 11.56 25.32 -11.25
N GLN A 537 12.72 25.04 -10.70
CA GLN A 537 13.92 25.85 -10.92
C GLN A 537 14.39 25.82 -12.38
N MET A 538 14.36 24.65 -13.03
CA MET A 538 14.70 24.48 -14.42
C MET A 538 13.74 25.23 -15.34
N PHE A 539 12.43 25.11 -15.13
CA PHE A 539 11.44 25.80 -15.98
C PHE A 539 11.42 27.32 -15.78
N SER A 540 11.71 27.79 -14.57
CA SER A 540 11.77 29.23 -14.28
C SER A 540 13.05 29.89 -14.81
N GLN A 541 14.17 29.15 -14.93
CA GLN A 541 15.48 29.70 -15.33
C GLN A 541 15.77 29.59 -16.85
N ASP A 542 15.14 28.63 -17.55
CA ASP A 542 15.39 28.47 -18.98
C ASP A 542 14.57 29.48 -19.80
N PRO A 543 15.24 30.41 -20.55
CA PRO A 543 14.56 31.43 -21.36
C PRO A 543 13.63 30.87 -22.44
N LYS A 544 13.81 29.60 -22.85
CA LYS A 544 12.97 28.95 -23.85
C LYS A 544 11.71 28.33 -23.26
N LEU A 545 11.79 27.86 -22.01
CA LEU A 545 10.70 27.20 -21.31
C LEU A 545 9.87 28.18 -20.46
N ALA A 546 10.47 29.27 -19.99
CA ALA A 546 9.80 30.28 -19.18
C ALA A 546 8.48 30.83 -19.79
N PRO A 547 8.36 31.06 -21.11
CA PRO A 547 7.09 31.52 -21.70
C PRO A 547 5.98 30.48 -21.67
N MET A 548 6.33 29.18 -21.58
CA MET A 548 5.38 28.07 -21.50
C MET A 548 4.98 27.75 -20.05
N TYR A 549 5.78 28.21 -19.09
CA TYR A 549 5.60 27.95 -17.66
C TYR A 549 4.80 29.07 -17.01
N GLN A 550 3.48 28.92 -17.02
CA GLN A 550 2.54 29.90 -16.47
C GLN A 550 2.35 29.72 -14.94
N ALA A 551 1.74 30.72 -14.29
CA ALA A 551 1.47 30.69 -12.84
C ALA A 551 0.65 29.46 -12.41
N GLN A 552 -0.28 28.98 -13.24
CA GLN A 552 -1.05 27.77 -13.00
C GLN A 552 -0.17 26.52 -12.99
N ASN A 553 0.80 26.41 -13.90
CA ASN A 553 1.73 25.28 -13.94
C ASN A 553 2.69 25.32 -12.76
N ALA A 554 3.13 26.52 -12.35
CA ALA A 554 3.97 26.71 -11.17
C ALA A 554 3.23 26.31 -9.89
N TYR A 555 1.96 26.73 -9.77
CA TYR A 555 1.10 26.37 -8.66
C TYR A 555 0.90 24.85 -8.57
N ALA A 556 0.54 24.20 -9.69
CA ALA A 556 0.36 22.76 -9.74
C ALA A 556 1.62 22.00 -9.31
N LEU A 557 2.78 22.39 -9.81
CA LEU A 557 4.06 21.75 -9.50
C LEU A 557 4.50 21.98 -8.06
N MET A 558 4.24 23.16 -7.47
CA MET A 558 4.49 23.43 -6.05
C MET A 558 3.49 22.71 -5.15
N LYS A 559 2.21 22.60 -5.58
CA LYS A 559 1.20 21.79 -4.89
C LYS A 559 1.65 20.32 -4.79
N ASP A 560 2.14 19.74 -5.87
CA ASP A 560 2.64 18.38 -5.90
C ASP A 560 3.92 18.23 -5.05
N ALA A 561 4.81 19.23 -5.03
CA ALA A 561 5.99 19.24 -4.17
C ALA A 561 5.64 19.25 -2.67
N LEU A 562 4.65 20.04 -2.26
CA LEU A 562 4.18 20.12 -0.87
C LEU A 562 3.44 18.83 -0.45
N LYS A 563 2.59 18.30 -1.33
CA LYS A 563 1.94 16.99 -1.10
C LYS A 563 2.98 15.87 -0.95
N ALA A 564 4.04 15.88 -1.75
CA ALA A 564 5.15 14.93 -1.62
C ALA A 564 5.90 15.06 -0.29
N GLN A 565 5.88 16.23 0.36
CA GLN A 565 6.43 16.46 1.70
C GLN A 565 5.45 16.11 2.83
N GLY A 566 4.24 15.63 2.51
CA GLY A 566 3.22 15.26 3.49
C GLY A 566 2.31 16.40 3.94
N ILE A 567 2.39 17.58 3.29
CA ILE A 567 1.52 18.72 3.60
C ILE A 567 0.24 18.57 2.77
N MET A 568 -0.86 18.20 3.42
CA MET A 568 -2.15 17.97 2.77
C MET A 568 -2.88 19.28 2.43
N ASN A 569 -2.90 20.24 3.36
CA ASN A 569 -3.58 21.53 3.20
C ASN A 569 -2.67 22.52 2.47
N VAL A 570 -2.56 22.36 1.16
CA VAL A 570 -1.68 23.20 0.34
C VAL A 570 -2.24 24.62 0.22
N GLU A 571 -3.55 24.80 0.33
CA GLU A 571 -4.24 26.09 0.18
C GLU A 571 -3.94 27.09 1.30
N GLU A 572 -3.53 26.61 2.47
CA GLU A 572 -3.01 27.47 3.57
C GLU A 572 -1.68 28.12 3.22
N TYR A 573 -0.87 27.49 2.36
CA TYR A 573 0.48 27.94 2.03
C TYR A 573 0.59 28.59 0.66
N LEU A 574 -0.30 28.21 -0.27
CA LEU A 574 -0.28 28.65 -1.65
C LEU A 574 -1.68 29.05 -2.12
N THR A 575 -1.88 30.32 -2.42
CA THR A 575 -3.14 30.80 -3.01
C THR A 575 -3.25 30.40 -4.48
N PRO A 576 -4.38 29.80 -4.90
CA PRO A 576 -4.61 29.49 -6.32
C PRO A 576 -4.47 30.73 -7.20
N PRO A 577 -3.86 30.60 -8.39
CA PRO A 577 -3.63 31.76 -9.28
C PRO A 577 -4.91 32.45 -9.72
N ASP A 578 -6.06 31.77 -9.68
CA ASP A 578 -7.37 32.32 -10.04
C ASP A 578 -7.93 33.27 -8.97
N GLN A 579 -7.43 33.18 -7.73
CA GLN A 579 -7.80 34.04 -6.59
C GLN A 579 -6.83 35.20 -6.38
N LEU A 580 -5.70 35.21 -7.09
CA LEU A 580 -4.77 36.34 -7.05
C LEU A 580 -5.38 37.55 -7.76
N PRO A 581 -5.44 38.74 -7.13
CA PRO A 581 -5.83 39.95 -7.84
C PRO A 581 -4.92 40.12 -9.04
N GLN A 582 -5.50 40.33 -10.25
CA GLN A 582 -4.74 40.56 -11.47
C GLN A 582 -3.73 41.66 -11.18
N GLN A 583 -2.48 41.28 -10.97
CA GLN A 583 -1.40 42.24 -10.88
C GLN A 583 -1.32 42.96 -12.23
N GLN A 584 -1.64 44.26 -12.23
CA GLN A 584 -1.27 45.12 -13.35
C GLN A 584 0.23 44.90 -13.57
N PRO A 585 0.65 44.62 -14.80
CA PRO A 585 2.05 44.30 -15.06
C PRO A 585 2.91 45.45 -14.54
N ASP A 586 3.87 45.08 -13.71
CA ASP A 586 4.79 45.99 -13.01
C ASP A 586 5.31 47.06 -13.99
N PRO A 587 5.19 48.36 -13.68
CA PRO A 587 5.68 49.43 -14.57
C PRO A 587 7.14 49.22 -14.98
N MET A 588 7.93 48.55 -14.16
CA MET A 588 9.32 48.20 -14.41
C MET A 588 9.48 47.14 -15.51
N GLN A 589 8.58 46.12 -15.56
CA GLN A 589 8.58 45.11 -16.63
C GLN A 589 8.08 45.69 -17.94
N GLN A 590 7.06 46.54 -17.93
CA GLN A 590 6.64 47.28 -19.16
C GLN A 590 7.75 48.16 -19.70
N MET A 591 8.52 48.82 -18.82
CA MET A 591 9.66 49.63 -19.22
C MET A 591 10.82 48.79 -19.80
N GLN A 592 11.07 47.61 -19.25
CA GLN A 592 12.08 46.68 -19.79
C GLN A 592 11.67 46.10 -21.14
N VAL A 593 10.40 45.72 -21.33
CA VAL A 593 9.87 45.27 -22.62
C VAL A 593 9.91 46.40 -23.68
N GLN A 594 9.55 47.62 -23.29
CA GLN A 594 9.68 48.77 -24.19
C GLN A 594 11.14 49.12 -24.54
N MET A 595 12.07 48.98 -23.58
CA MET A 595 13.49 49.13 -23.87
C MET A 595 14.03 48.06 -24.81
N ALA A 596 13.63 46.78 -24.58
CA ALA A 596 14.01 45.69 -25.47
C ALA A 596 13.45 45.84 -26.87
N GLN A 597 12.21 46.29 -27.02
CA GLN A 597 11.63 46.62 -28.34
C GLN A 597 12.33 47.78 -29.03
N LYS A 598 12.65 48.85 -28.29
CA LYS A 598 13.44 49.96 -28.84
C LYS A 598 14.85 49.58 -29.25
N GLN A 599 15.50 48.69 -28.50
CA GLN A 599 16.80 48.13 -28.85
C GLN A 599 16.74 47.28 -30.12
N LEU A 600 15.68 46.48 -30.28
CA LEU A 600 15.47 45.67 -31.49
C LEU A 600 15.26 46.60 -32.73
N GLU A 601 14.42 47.63 -32.59
CA GLU A 601 14.16 48.60 -33.63
C GLU A 601 15.41 49.40 -34.03
N LEU A 602 16.27 49.75 -33.04
CA LEU A 602 17.57 50.39 -33.28
C LEU A 602 18.56 49.47 -34.01
N SER A 603 18.57 48.18 -33.68
CA SER A 603 19.43 47.17 -34.33
C SER A 603 18.98 46.92 -35.78
N GLU A 604 17.67 46.89 -36.04
CA GLU A 604 17.11 46.79 -37.41
C GLU A 604 17.44 48.05 -38.25
N ARG A 605 17.33 49.25 -37.65
CA ARG A 605 17.73 50.48 -38.32
C ARG A 605 19.23 50.52 -38.65
N GLN A 606 20.09 50.05 -37.74
CA GLN A 606 21.53 49.92 -37.97
C GLN A 606 21.88 48.95 -39.10
N THR A 607 21.17 47.82 -39.21
CA THR A 607 21.36 46.88 -40.32
C THR A 607 20.93 47.45 -41.64
N VAL A 608 19.78 48.15 -41.69
CA VAL A 608 19.29 48.83 -42.93
C VAL A 608 20.28 49.92 -43.39
N ILE A 609 20.79 50.72 -42.41
CA ILE A 609 21.82 51.77 -42.74
C ILE A 609 23.11 51.10 -43.19
N GLY A 610 23.50 49.97 -42.65
CA GLY A 610 24.65 49.15 -43.07
C GLY A 610 24.50 48.65 -44.50
N GLU A 611 23.33 48.21 -44.90
CA GLU A 611 23.03 47.78 -46.28
C GLU A 611 22.97 48.93 -47.28
N GLU A 612 22.40 50.07 -46.86
CA GLU A 612 22.42 51.27 -47.72
C GLU A 612 23.84 51.78 -47.91
N LYS A 613 24.67 51.80 -46.90
CA LYS A 613 26.09 52.16 -46.96
C LYS A 613 26.85 51.23 -47.93
N GLN A 614 26.60 49.90 -47.85
CA GLN A 614 27.18 48.97 -48.83
C GLN A 614 26.71 49.19 -50.26
N LYS A 615 25.41 49.50 -50.44
CA LYS A 615 24.86 49.82 -51.77
C LYS A 615 25.46 51.12 -52.35
N ILE A 616 25.73 52.15 -51.53
CA ILE A 616 26.36 53.39 -51.88
C ILE A 616 27.84 53.15 -52.21
N ASP A 617 28.57 52.42 -51.45
CA ASP A 617 29.98 52.06 -51.71
C ASP A 617 30.14 51.22 -52.98
N ALA A 618 29.19 50.32 -53.27
CA ALA A 618 29.14 49.54 -54.50
C ALA A 618 28.89 50.45 -55.73
N LYS A 619 27.96 51.42 -55.57
CA LYS A 619 27.71 52.43 -56.62
C LYS A 619 28.91 53.37 -56.86
N ALA A 620 29.59 53.79 -55.79
CA ALA A 620 30.79 54.60 -55.89
C ALA A 620 31.96 53.83 -56.52
N LYS A 621 32.12 52.53 -56.22
CA LYS A 621 33.12 51.70 -56.91
C LYS A 621 32.80 51.49 -58.36
N LYS A 622 31.52 51.30 -58.71
CA LYS A 622 31.10 51.17 -60.10
C LYS A 622 31.31 52.47 -60.87
N ALA A 623 30.96 53.64 -60.31
CA ALA A 623 31.19 54.95 -60.90
C ALA A 623 32.71 55.25 -61.09
N LYS A 624 33.55 54.79 -60.16
CA LYS A 624 35.00 54.91 -60.26
C LYS A 624 35.57 54.03 -61.38
N PHE A 625 35.04 52.82 -61.55
CA PHE A 625 35.41 51.86 -62.59
C PHE A 625 34.97 52.40 -63.97
N ASP A 626 33.78 52.98 -64.07
CA ASP A 626 33.28 53.62 -65.31
C ASP A 626 34.06 54.86 -65.65
N LEU A 627 34.55 55.61 -64.64
CA LEU A 627 35.40 56.76 -64.82
C LEU A 627 36.82 56.42 -65.32
N ASP A 628 37.38 55.32 -64.81
CA ASP A 628 38.68 54.81 -65.20
C ASP A 628 38.64 54.24 -66.67
N ASN A 629 37.51 53.62 -67.05
CA ASN A 629 37.30 53.18 -68.43
C ASN A 629 37.10 54.37 -69.41
N ALA A 630 36.37 55.43 -68.99
CA ALA A 630 36.21 56.63 -69.80
C ALA A 630 37.53 57.43 -69.98
N LYS A 631 38.45 57.38 -69.03
CA LYS A 631 39.80 57.92 -69.11
C LYS A 631 40.71 57.20 -70.14
N PHE A 632 40.35 55.98 -70.47
CA PHE A 632 41.12 55.15 -71.43
C PHE A 632 40.68 55.44 -72.88
N GLU A 633 39.45 55.91 -73.08
CA GLU A 633 38.91 56.12 -74.43
C GLU A 633 39.01 57.58 -74.99
N GLU A 634 39.06 58.62 -74.10
CA GLU A 634 39.13 60.00 -74.64
C GLU A 634 40.03 60.93 -73.77
N GLY A 635 41.23 61.30 -74.33
CA GLY A 635 42.21 62.25 -73.76
C GLY A 635 41.82 63.71 -73.80
N GLY A 636 40.54 64.13 -73.55
CA GLY A 636 40.19 65.54 -73.78
C GLY A 636 39.16 66.24 -72.87
N VAL A 637 38.34 65.49 -72.01
CA VAL A 637 37.17 66.14 -71.33
C VAL A 637 37.19 65.95 -69.76
N VAL A 638 38.31 65.70 -69.21
CA VAL A 638 38.40 65.20 -67.82
C VAL A 638 38.30 66.28 -66.74
N LYS A 639 38.41 67.60 -67.00
CA LYS A 639 38.43 68.61 -65.90
C LYS A 639 37.06 69.03 -65.34
N LEU A 640 35.97 68.91 -66.11
CA LEU A 640 34.64 69.37 -65.68
C LEU A 640 33.90 68.33 -64.82
N ASN A 641 34.12 67.02 -65.09
CA ASN A 641 33.44 65.98 -64.40
C ASN A 641 34.00 65.67 -62.96
N GLN A 642 35.25 66.00 -62.72
CA GLN A 642 35.87 65.83 -61.42
C GLN A 642 35.29 66.77 -60.34
N GLN A 643 34.87 68.00 -60.74
CA GLN A 643 34.30 68.96 -59.81
C GLN A 643 32.88 68.59 -59.42
N GLN A 644 32.07 68.09 -60.34
CA GLN A 644 30.71 67.60 -60.05
C GLN A 644 30.71 66.33 -59.25
N LEU A 645 31.72 65.45 -59.40
CA LEU A 645 31.83 64.21 -58.64
C LEU A 645 32.25 64.50 -57.21
N LYS A 646 33.11 65.48 -56.95
CA LYS A 646 33.50 65.92 -55.63
C LYS A 646 32.35 66.58 -54.85
N GLU A 647 31.51 67.35 -55.51
CA GLU A 647 30.32 67.96 -54.93
C GLU A 647 29.28 66.90 -54.53
N LYS A 648 29.03 65.91 -55.39
CA LYS A 648 28.12 64.77 -55.05
C LYS A 648 28.65 63.90 -53.93
N GLN A 649 29.96 63.66 -53.85
CA GLN A 649 30.57 62.94 -52.76
C GLN A 649 30.49 63.73 -51.44
N PHE A 650 30.60 65.04 -51.46
CA PHE A 650 30.48 65.88 -50.27
C PHE A 650 29.05 66.01 -49.80
N GLU A 651 28.06 66.08 -50.65
CA GLU A 651 26.65 66.06 -50.29
C GLU A 651 26.26 64.71 -49.68
N HIS A 652 26.78 63.61 -50.23
CA HIS A 652 26.51 62.29 -49.74
C HIS A 652 27.13 62.02 -48.35
N LYS A 653 28.36 62.53 -48.12
CA LYS A 653 29.00 62.46 -46.81
C LYS A 653 28.24 63.28 -45.77
N LYS A 654 27.70 64.44 -46.15
CA LYS A 654 26.90 65.28 -45.26
C LYS A 654 25.57 64.63 -44.87
N GLN A 655 24.95 63.83 -45.76
CA GLN A 655 23.77 63.06 -45.46
C GLN A 655 24.04 61.87 -44.48
N LEU A 656 25.20 61.22 -44.59
CA LEU A 656 25.63 60.19 -43.71
C LEU A 656 25.94 60.74 -42.30
N ASP A 657 26.63 61.85 -42.20
CA ASP A 657 26.94 62.54 -40.93
C ASP A 657 25.66 63.02 -40.23
N ILE A 658 24.61 63.43 -40.96
CA ILE A 658 23.29 63.77 -40.38
C ILE A 658 22.57 62.52 -39.86
N ALA A 659 22.65 61.39 -40.58
CA ALA A 659 22.03 60.13 -40.13
C ALA A 659 22.74 59.59 -38.89
N GLU A 660 24.06 59.67 -38.78
CA GLU A 660 24.81 59.29 -37.56
C GLU A 660 24.50 60.21 -36.38
N LEU A 661 24.32 61.52 -36.60
CA LEU A 661 23.89 62.44 -35.54
C LEU A 661 22.45 62.18 -35.06
N GLN A 662 21.55 61.73 -35.93
CA GLN A 662 20.19 61.36 -35.56
C GLN A 662 20.18 60.05 -34.70
N ILE A 663 21.06 59.08 -35.02
CA ILE A 663 21.23 57.86 -34.24
C ILE A 663 21.84 58.19 -32.88
N LEU A 664 22.83 59.06 -32.79
CA LEU A 664 23.43 59.51 -31.54
C LEU A 664 22.42 60.23 -30.63
N LYS A 665 21.56 61.09 -31.21
CA LYS A 665 20.48 61.73 -30.44
C LYS A 665 19.47 60.75 -29.89
N THR A 666 19.07 59.73 -30.66
CA THR A 666 18.15 58.69 -30.19
C THR A 666 18.80 57.78 -29.10
N THR A 667 20.11 57.58 -29.15
CA THR A 667 20.84 56.86 -28.10
C THR A 667 21.05 57.69 -26.84
N GLU A 668 21.19 59.02 -26.93
CA GLU A 668 21.21 59.93 -25.78
C GLU A 668 19.84 60.03 -25.07
N ASP A 669 18.74 60.10 -25.90
CA ASP A 669 17.36 60.08 -25.34
C ASP A 669 17.05 58.80 -24.61
N VAL A 670 17.55 57.63 -25.07
CA VAL A 670 17.41 56.35 -24.36
C VAL A 670 18.26 56.26 -23.08
N ARG A 671 19.44 56.90 -23.05
CA ARG A 671 20.27 57.00 -21.86
C ARG A 671 19.72 57.98 -20.82
N GLY A 672 19.04 59.03 -21.27
CA GLY A 672 18.40 60.01 -20.38
C GLY A 672 17.19 59.45 -19.61
N ILE A 673 16.57 58.39 -20.11
CA ILE A 673 15.43 57.71 -19.47
C ILE A 673 15.90 56.66 -18.43
N ALA A 674 17.19 56.25 -18.46
CA ALA A 674 17.76 55.21 -17.61
C ALA A 674 18.51 55.72 -16.35
N SER A 675 18.49 57.02 -16.08
CA SER A 675 19.03 57.60 -14.84
C SER A 675 17.90 57.96 -13.88
N PRO A 676 17.96 57.58 -12.57
CA PRO A 676 16.89 57.74 -11.58
C PRO A 676 16.47 59.16 -11.31
#